data_cd532f088f03c2e6c19fad9331234ba7
#
_entry.id   cd532f088f03c2e6c19fad9331234ba7
#
_cell.length_a   1.000
_cell.length_b   1.000
_cell.length_c   1.000
_cell.angle_alpha   90.00
_cell.angle_beta   90.00
_cell.angle_gamma   90.00
#
_symmetry.space_group_name_H-M   'P 1'
#
loop_
_entity.id
_entity.type
_entity.pdbx_description
1 polymer ?
#
loop_
_entity_poly.entity_id
_entity_poly.type
_entity_poly.pdbx_seq_one_letter_code
_entity_poly.pdbx_strand_id
1 'polypeptide(L)'
;MSRFAWLPAYGCLTLVLAAGAVCSSPVRAAEQSVGMRFAIPAQSLATALIAFGKQANVQVLTASQTVDALRSRAVNGTFAPNVALAQLLEGTKMSFVFVDARTVVVKPLASASVPPSKSAPTSTSAKLLPPIQAIGLVGSDAGFMADVSSGPTRTLSDPIDVPQSVGIVTQSLLQSEQVQTIADAIRNVAGAEYIDGSSGLPIFDVRGFIAGNGMTDGMPNNVLAVGDYPPMIGVERVEVLKGPQAILGDTSAYNNFGGLIDVVLKKPQSEPIHQLMFSLGDHGEKQLGVDFAGALSDSRTLTYRLVMNGDAADRTPQGMRGQRNRYIAPSIGWSTPNTTVIAGLSWMTNHMPIPDHTVLLGDTVGTASPPGLLLDNPNDRTAVETRRLFYLLEHRFNDIFTFRSRAQYVRESIDLQDWSLSGMQPSGDTTAAAERYHSSDTYYTLQNDVTATLGHGWMQHAWVLGFDYSRIQDGNGFDAFGPNVTYNVFTGGVLPPPTSVLSSSDYAAGYFSGSPWTKESGVFLQDQISLGMHWNVLLAVRRTSYEIQTTYPDGSPWNLHKTHWVPNFGLVYKLTPNMSLYGNSSNGFQPDTYLGKDGRPLPPSLSRQIEAGAKFDLFQDRARLTVAAYRIMLDHSEDLLSLQPPYYIVSGPGQSNKGIEVEFNGKVTSNVSVSTAYTRASVRNNDGTPATGEPKQRFNLWASYCFPLGALRGFGVAGGVLARSRSLGQFSDGSAYIHIPGQADVAANVFYRTASWSLTFGVKNLLGRQLYSPVFDETFVPLRNHRTYLLSGTVSL
;
A
#
# COMPACT_ATOMS: atom_id res chain seq x y z
N MET A 1 14.17 -39.03 -22.85
CA MET A 1 15.45 -39.36 -22.21
C MET A 1 16.35 -38.16 -22.36
N SER A 2 16.48 -37.37 -21.32
CA SER A 2 17.67 -36.61 -20.93
C SER A 2 17.35 -35.95 -19.56
N ARG A 3 18.13 -36.33 -18.60
CA ARG A 3 18.07 -35.93 -17.19
C ARG A 3 18.56 -34.47 -17.10
N PHE A 4 17.78 -33.61 -16.46
CA PHE A 4 18.34 -32.42 -15.84
C PHE A 4 18.12 -32.53 -14.32
N ALA A 5 19.26 -32.50 -13.64
CA ALA A 5 19.39 -32.71 -12.21
C ALA A 5 18.87 -31.49 -11.42
N TRP A 6 18.20 -31.79 -10.34
CA TRP A 6 17.87 -30.89 -9.27
C TRP A 6 19.13 -30.34 -8.59
N LEU A 7 19.31 -29.03 -8.59
CA LEU A 7 20.19 -28.35 -7.66
C LEU A 7 19.37 -27.95 -6.43
N PRO A 8 19.82 -28.30 -5.23
CA PRO A 8 19.07 -28.03 -4.00
C PRO A 8 19.17 -26.55 -3.61
N ALA A 9 18.08 -26.03 -3.08
CA ALA A 9 17.86 -24.65 -2.66
C ALA A 9 18.71 -24.14 -1.48
N TYR A 10 19.83 -24.76 -1.18
CA TYR A 10 20.73 -24.39 -0.07
C TYR A 10 21.82 -23.38 -0.43
N GLY A 11 21.97 -23.04 -1.73
CA GLY A 11 23.06 -22.17 -2.20
C GLY A 11 22.80 -20.66 -2.03
N CYS A 12 21.56 -20.22 -1.94
CA CYS A 12 21.26 -18.78 -1.89
C CYS A 12 21.36 -18.16 -0.48
N LEU A 13 21.20 -18.93 0.58
CA LEU A 13 21.30 -18.40 1.95
C LEU A 13 22.75 -18.17 2.38
N THR A 14 23.70 -18.93 1.84
CA THR A 14 25.12 -18.81 2.15
C THR A 14 25.80 -17.62 1.46
N LEU A 15 25.25 -17.11 0.35
CA LEU A 15 25.85 -15.96 -0.34
C LEU A 15 25.58 -14.62 0.38
N VAL A 16 24.46 -14.50 1.10
CA VAL A 16 24.14 -13.30 1.88
C VAL A 16 24.95 -13.25 3.18
N LEU A 17 25.33 -14.39 3.75
CA LEU A 17 26.16 -14.45 4.95
C LEU A 17 27.67 -14.30 4.64
N ALA A 18 28.12 -14.63 3.44
CA ALA A 18 29.53 -14.48 3.04
C ALA A 18 29.92 -13.03 2.70
N ALA A 19 28.96 -12.16 2.34
CA ALA A 19 29.23 -10.74 2.09
C ALA A 19 29.39 -9.92 3.39
N GLY A 20 29.01 -10.45 4.54
CA GLY A 20 29.16 -9.81 5.85
C GLY A 20 30.52 -9.97 6.54
N ALA A 21 31.42 -10.79 5.99
CA ALA A 21 32.67 -11.17 6.68
C ALA A 21 33.95 -10.50 6.16
N VAL A 22 33.88 -9.57 5.20
CA VAL A 22 35.08 -9.01 4.55
C VAL A 22 35.34 -7.52 4.86
N CYS A 23 34.64 -6.89 5.80
CA CYS A 23 34.96 -5.50 6.17
C CYS A 23 35.06 -5.28 7.68
N SER A 24 36.07 -5.87 8.31
CA SER A 24 36.52 -5.43 9.62
C SER A 24 38.03 -5.12 9.58
N SER A 25 38.35 -3.94 9.10
CA SER A 25 39.62 -3.27 9.40
C SER A 25 39.33 -1.82 9.69
N PRO A 26 39.78 -1.29 10.84
CA PRO A 26 39.54 0.11 11.18
C PRO A 26 40.51 1.00 10.41
N VAL A 27 40.07 1.61 9.34
CA VAL A 27 40.81 2.72 8.72
C VAL A 27 40.48 3.97 9.50
N ARG A 28 41.42 4.36 10.31
CA ARG A 28 41.48 5.69 10.94
C ARG A 28 41.81 6.71 9.85
N ALA A 29 40.82 7.30 9.23
CA ALA A 29 41.02 8.46 8.36
C ALA A 29 41.06 9.71 9.23
N ALA A 30 42.23 10.28 9.37
CA ALA A 30 42.41 11.63 9.86
C ALA A 30 41.96 12.61 8.78
N GLU A 31 40.75 13.14 8.85
CA GLU A 31 40.34 14.28 8.06
C GLU A 31 41.09 15.52 8.55
N GLN A 32 41.93 16.09 7.72
CA GLN A 32 42.47 17.43 7.89
C GLN A 32 41.31 18.42 7.69
N SER A 33 40.63 18.79 8.77
CA SER A 33 39.66 19.87 8.77
C SER A 33 40.37 21.21 8.65
N VAL A 34 40.05 21.96 7.61
CA VAL A 34 40.50 23.34 7.41
C VAL A 34 40.03 24.18 8.62
N GLY A 35 40.98 24.74 9.36
CA GLY A 35 40.68 25.59 10.50
C GLY A 35 39.91 26.85 10.08
N MET A 36 38.79 27.13 10.73
CA MET A 36 37.97 28.34 10.55
C MET A 36 38.18 29.29 11.73
N ARG A 37 38.13 30.58 11.49
CA ARG A 37 38.29 31.60 12.58
C ARG A 37 36.96 31.80 13.30
N PHE A 38 36.95 31.57 14.60
CA PHE A 38 35.81 31.81 15.48
C PHE A 38 36.08 32.99 16.39
N ALA A 39 35.06 33.82 16.64
CA ALA A 39 35.06 34.93 17.60
C ALA A 39 33.68 34.96 18.27
N ILE A 40 33.49 34.10 19.27
CA ILE A 40 32.22 33.92 19.97
C ILE A 40 32.46 34.25 21.46
N PRO A 41 31.92 35.35 22.01
CA PRO A 41 32.07 35.69 23.44
C PRO A 41 31.23 34.73 24.30
N ALA A 42 31.54 34.66 25.59
CA ALA A 42 30.73 33.95 26.57
C ALA A 42 29.36 34.62 26.73
N GLN A 43 28.31 33.92 26.40
CA GLN A 43 26.92 34.43 26.35
C GLN A 43 25.91 33.29 26.64
N SER A 44 24.60 33.53 26.46
CA SER A 44 23.64 32.43 26.54
C SER A 44 23.98 31.37 25.51
N LEU A 45 23.79 30.09 25.87
CA LEU A 45 24.16 28.98 24.97
C LEU A 45 23.38 29.05 23.67
N ALA A 46 22.10 29.42 23.69
CA ALA A 46 21.29 29.60 22.49
C ALA A 46 21.91 30.63 21.53
N THR A 47 22.29 31.82 22.05
CA THR A 47 22.91 32.87 21.23
C THR A 47 24.30 32.46 20.72
N ALA A 48 25.06 31.73 21.51
CA ALA A 48 26.38 31.22 21.13
C ALA A 48 26.31 30.17 20.03
N LEU A 49 25.32 29.28 20.08
CA LEU A 49 25.05 28.26 19.03
C LEU A 49 24.63 28.90 17.70
N ILE A 50 23.83 29.98 17.74
CA ILE A 50 23.47 30.74 16.55
C ILE A 50 24.73 31.41 15.95
N ALA A 51 25.57 32.00 16.77
CA ALA A 51 26.83 32.62 16.33
C ALA A 51 27.80 31.59 15.74
N PHE A 52 27.90 30.41 16.36
CA PHE A 52 28.67 29.28 15.85
C PHE A 52 28.16 28.82 14.50
N GLY A 53 26.86 28.60 14.35
CA GLY A 53 26.23 28.16 13.09
C GLY A 53 26.54 29.11 11.93
N LYS A 54 26.47 30.43 12.18
CA LYS A 54 26.82 31.48 11.21
C LYS A 54 28.31 31.47 10.84
N GLN A 55 29.23 31.34 11.82
CA GLN A 55 30.68 31.37 11.58
C GLN A 55 31.19 30.05 10.96
N ALA A 56 30.61 28.93 11.34
CA ALA A 56 30.96 27.61 10.79
C ALA A 56 30.22 27.26 9.48
N ASN A 57 29.23 28.04 9.08
CA ASN A 57 28.33 27.77 7.97
C ASN A 57 27.62 26.39 8.10
N VAL A 58 27.15 26.11 9.35
CA VAL A 58 26.43 24.90 9.69
C VAL A 58 25.09 25.23 10.35
N GLN A 59 24.10 24.41 10.10
CA GLN A 59 22.83 24.47 10.80
C GLN A 59 22.95 23.76 12.15
N VAL A 60 22.59 24.44 13.23
CA VAL A 60 22.61 23.89 14.59
C VAL A 60 21.19 23.59 15.01
N LEU A 61 20.88 22.30 15.23
CA LEU A 61 19.61 21.82 15.74
C LEU A 61 19.72 21.53 17.24
N THR A 62 18.82 22.10 18.03
CA THR A 62 18.75 21.88 19.49
C THR A 62 17.33 22.07 19.99
N ALA A 63 16.95 21.37 21.08
CA ALA A 63 15.69 21.63 21.76
C ALA A 63 15.76 22.98 22.51
N SER A 64 14.92 23.94 22.13
CA SER A 64 14.96 25.33 22.63
C SER A 64 14.88 25.45 24.15
N GLN A 65 14.06 24.64 24.81
CA GLN A 65 13.91 24.67 26.28
C GLN A 65 15.15 24.22 27.07
N THR A 66 16.09 23.54 26.45
CA THR A 66 17.27 22.97 27.15
C THR A 66 18.49 23.92 27.14
N VAL A 67 18.54 24.86 26.21
CA VAL A 67 19.73 25.71 25.99
C VAL A 67 19.57 27.14 26.49
N ASP A 68 18.35 27.62 26.72
CA ASP A 68 18.07 28.99 27.10
C ASP A 68 18.61 29.37 28.49
N ALA A 69 18.67 28.41 29.42
CA ALA A 69 19.16 28.60 30.78
C ALA A 69 20.70 28.39 30.94
N LEU A 70 21.38 27.94 29.88
CA LEU A 70 22.82 27.60 29.93
C LEU A 70 23.68 28.73 29.37
N ARG A 71 24.92 28.84 29.85
CA ARG A 71 25.92 29.78 29.33
C ARG A 71 27.08 29.05 28.68
N SER A 72 27.49 29.55 27.51
CA SER A 72 28.62 29.03 26.76
C SER A 72 29.95 29.60 27.30
N ARG A 73 31.06 28.89 27.02
CA ARG A 73 32.39 29.48 27.07
C ARG A 73 32.66 30.36 25.84
N ALA A 74 33.60 31.30 25.98
CA ALA A 74 34.08 32.08 24.86
C ALA A 74 34.98 31.20 23.97
N VAL A 75 34.84 31.32 22.66
CA VAL A 75 35.66 30.60 21.66
C VAL A 75 36.27 31.66 20.73
N ASN A 76 37.59 31.90 20.85
CA ASN A 76 38.34 32.86 20.03
C ASN A 76 39.58 32.18 19.46
N GLY A 77 39.71 32.12 18.15
CA GLY A 77 40.85 31.50 17.47
C GLY A 77 40.50 30.76 16.21
N THR A 78 41.45 30.08 15.63
CA THR A 78 41.24 29.24 14.42
C THR A 78 41.17 27.79 14.84
N PHE A 79 40.01 27.20 14.66
CA PHE A 79 39.71 25.81 15.05
C PHE A 79 38.96 25.07 13.93
N ALA A 80 39.00 23.77 13.97
CA ALA A 80 38.05 22.96 13.24
C ALA A 80 36.64 23.09 13.84
N PRO A 81 35.54 23.07 13.08
CA PRO A 81 34.19 23.31 13.62
C PRO A 81 33.78 22.38 14.77
N ASN A 82 34.19 21.13 14.75
CA ASN A 82 33.95 20.16 15.80
C ASN A 82 34.71 20.55 17.12
N VAL A 83 35.91 21.05 16.99
CA VAL A 83 36.73 21.50 18.14
C VAL A 83 36.17 22.78 18.73
N ALA A 84 35.82 23.76 17.91
CA ALA A 84 35.19 25.01 18.32
C ALA A 84 33.85 24.75 19.05
N LEU A 85 33.02 23.85 18.56
CA LEU A 85 31.75 23.51 19.19
C LEU A 85 31.96 22.73 20.51
N ALA A 86 32.95 21.86 20.59
CA ALA A 86 33.31 21.18 21.84
C ALA A 86 33.70 22.16 22.92
N GLN A 87 34.55 23.16 22.61
CA GLN A 87 34.95 24.23 23.56
C GLN A 87 33.75 25.09 23.96
N LEU A 88 32.85 25.41 23.04
CA LEU A 88 31.67 26.22 23.31
C LEU A 88 30.68 25.52 24.25
N LEU A 89 30.61 24.21 24.20
CA LEU A 89 29.71 23.37 25.02
C LEU A 89 30.36 22.92 26.33
N GLU A 90 31.63 23.17 26.53
CA GLU A 90 32.35 22.73 27.74
C GLU A 90 31.72 23.29 29.02
N GLY A 91 31.40 22.39 29.97
CA GLY A 91 30.73 22.73 31.23
C GLY A 91 29.20 22.82 31.13
N THR A 92 28.58 22.69 29.96
CA THR A 92 27.12 22.80 29.77
C THR A 92 26.37 21.49 29.95
N LYS A 93 27.07 20.37 30.12
CA LYS A 93 26.48 18.99 30.07
C LYS A 93 25.72 18.70 28.78
N MET A 94 26.12 19.35 27.70
CA MET A 94 25.59 19.08 26.35
C MET A 94 26.62 18.34 25.53
N SER A 95 26.17 17.50 24.63
CA SER A 95 26.94 16.79 23.62
C SER A 95 26.44 17.17 22.22
N PHE A 96 27.24 16.91 21.20
CA PHE A 96 26.83 17.16 19.82
C PHE A 96 27.23 16.03 18.90
N VAL A 97 26.49 15.92 17.78
CA VAL A 97 26.77 14.99 16.69
C VAL A 97 26.58 15.73 15.38
N PHE A 98 27.59 15.72 14.50
CA PHE A 98 27.40 16.14 13.11
C PHE A 98 26.65 15.08 12.36
N VAL A 99 25.46 15.40 11.86
CA VAL A 99 24.62 14.53 11.05
C VAL A 99 25.15 14.48 9.61
N ASP A 100 25.64 15.63 9.15
CA ASP A 100 26.31 15.80 7.86
C ASP A 100 27.32 16.98 7.94
N ALA A 101 27.96 17.32 6.79
CA ALA A 101 28.95 18.41 6.73
C ALA A 101 28.38 19.81 7.04
N ARG A 102 27.07 20.00 7.11
CA ARG A 102 26.40 21.28 7.31
C ARG A 102 25.35 21.28 8.42
N THR A 103 25.14 20.14 9.11
CA THR A 103 24.13 20.00 10.15
C THR A 103 24.72 19.38 11.41
N VAL A 104 24.52 20.01 12.53
CA VAL A 104 24.94 19.51 13.85
C VAL A 104 23.79 19.54 14.83
N VAL A 105 23.58 18.42 15.54
CA VAL A 105 22.59 18.28 16.61
C VAL A 105 23.28 18.41 17.96
N VAL A 106 22.77 19.31 18.80
CA VAL A 106 23.23 19.51 20.18
C VAL A 106 22.17 18.94 21.12
N LYS A 107 22.57 18.01 22.00
CA LYS A 107 21.68 17.27 22.92
C LYS A 107 22.33 17.14 24.31
N PRO A 108 21.55 16.95 25.40
CA PRO A 108 22.10 16.67 26.71
C PRO A 108 23.02 15.44 26.74
N LEU A 109 24.08 15.51 27.54
CA LEU A 109 24.98 14.37 27.77
C LEU A 109 24.22 13.31 28.59
N ALA A 110 24.03 12.12 28.08
CA ALA A 110 23.47 11.00 28.84
C ALA A 110 24.44 10.64 29.98
N SER A 111 24.00 10.72 31.24
CA SER A 111 24.82 10.36 32.39
C SER A 111 25.15 8.88 32.40
N ALA A 112 26.43 8.53 32.41
CA ALA A 112 26.87 7.15 32.58
C ALA A 112 26.42 6.65 33.96
N SER A 113 25.76 5.47 33.97
CA SER A 113 25.24 4.84 35.17
C SER A 113 26.34 4.34 36.09
N VAL A 114 26.33 4.84 37.31
CA VAL A 114 27.04 4.29 38.47
C VAL A 114 26.17 3.20 39.10
N PRO A 115 26.70 2.05 39.58
CA PRO A 115 25.87 0.96 40.11
C PRO A 115 25.15 1.35 41.42
N PRO A 116 23.95 0.81 41.69
CA PRO A 116 22.98 1.37 42.62
C PRO A 116 23.32 1.08 44.08
N SER A 117 23.36 2.12 44.87
CA SER A 117 23.13 2.08 46.31
C SER A 117 21.62 2.10 46.54
N LYS A 118 21.13 1.22 47.45
CA LYS A 118 19.73 1.07 47.82
C LYS A 118 19.17 2.34 48.46
N SER A 119 18.25 2.99 47.80
CA SER A 119 17.27 3.90 48.46
C SER A 119 16.02 4.03 47.59
N ALA A 120 14.89 4.13 48.26
CA ALA A 120 13.48 4.05 47.88
C ALA A 120 13.02 4.58 46.52
N PRO A 121 11.85 4.09 45.99
CA PRO A 121 11.45 4.32 44.64
C PRO A 121 10.92 5.73 44.42
N THR A 122 11.69 6.53 43.68
CA THR A 122 11.22 7.75 43.08
C THR A 122 10.60 7.41 41.74
N SER A 123 9.39 7.87 41.54
CA SER A 123 8.59 7.63 40.35
C SER A 123 9.37 7.79 39.05
N THR A 124 9.61 6.70 38.37
CA THR A 124 10.14 6.68 37.02
C THR A 124 9.05 7.25 36.10
N SER A 125 9.28 8.42 35.54
CA SER A 125 8.43 8.94 34.46
C SER A 125 8.40 7.92 33.34
N ALA A 126 7.26 7.25 33.18
CA ALA A 126 6.98 6.43 32.02
C ALA A 126 7.27 7.26 30.76
N LYS A 127 7.99 6.69 29.81
CA LYS A 127 8.16 7.28 28.48
C LYS A 127 6.75 7.46 27.93
N LEU A 128 6.22 8.66 28.04
CA LEU A 128 4.96 9.03 27.38
C LEU A 128 5.12 8.62 25.92
N LEU A 129 4.21 7.80 25.43
CA LEU A 129 4.05 7.61 24.00
C LEU A 129 3.98 9.00 23.36
N PRO A 130 4.68 9.26 22.26
CA PRO A 130 4.64 10.56 21.62
C PRO A 130 3.17 10.93 21.43
N PRO A 131 2.79 12.21 21.59
CA PRO A 131 1.42 12.64 21.41
C PRO A 131 0.93 12.13 20.07
N ILE A 132 -0.19 11.43 20.09
CA ILE A 132 -0.78 10.79 18.91
C ILE A 132 -1.15 11.91 17.93
N GLN A 133 -0.31 12.12 16.93
CA GLN A 133 -0.61 12.98 15.79
C GLN A 133 -1.01 12.07 14.62
N ALA A 134 -2.25 11.60 14.63
CA ALA A 134 -2.74 10.69 13.58
C ALA A 134 -3.05 11.41 12.25
N ILE A 135 -3.12 12.74 12.25
CA ILE A 135 -3.43 13.54 11.07
C ILE A 135 -2.25 14.48 10.79
N GLY A 136 -1.53 14.25 9.70
CA GLY A 136 -0.52 15.18 9.17
C GLY A 136 0.92 14.96 9.59
N LEU A 137 1.27 13.85 10.24
CA LEU A 137 2.67 13.46 10.35
C LEU A 137 3.08 12.72 9.06
N VAL A 138 3.89 13.41 8.31
CA VAL A 138 4.90 12.79 7.46
C VAL A 138 5.82 12.00 8.40
N GLY A 139 5.68 10.70 8.47
CA GLY A 139 6.70 9.85 9.06
C GLY A 139 8.02 10.22 8.37
N SER A 140 9.08 10.41 9.11
CA SER A 140 10.40 10.61 8.53
C SER A 140 10.77 9.28 7.86
N ASP A 141 10.38 9.11 6.60
CA ASP A 141 10.71 7.91 5.84
C ASP A 141 12.23 7.77 5.77
N ALA A 142 12.78 6.99 6.68
CA ALA A 142 14.20 6.67 6.70
C ALA A 142 14.59 5.73 5.54
N GLY A 143 14.09 6.00 4.33
CA GLY A 143 14.29 5.18 3.14
C GLY A 143 13.16 4.18 2.90
N PHE A 144 13.46 2.88 2.81
CA PHE A 144 12.47 1.85 2.49
C PHE A 144 11.71 1.31 3.71
N MET A 145 12.07 1.69 4.91
CA MET A 145 11.40 1.34 6.16
C MET A 145 10.44 2.45 6.58
N ALA A 146 9.25 2.08 7.03
CA ALA A 146 8.30 2.98 7.66
C ALA A 146 8.37 2.86 9.19
N ASP A 147 8.37 4.01 9.87
CA ASP A 147 8.46 4.08 11.33
C ASP A 147 7.11 3.90 12.01
N VAL A 148 6.01 4.19 11.29
CA VAL A 148 4.65 4.19 11.85
C VAL A 148 3.62 3.66 10.86
N SER A 149 2.57 3.05 11.39
CA SER A 149 1.35 2.66 10.67
C SER A 149 0.12 3.01 11.49
N SER A 150 -0.94 3.43 10.84
CA SER A 150 -2.23 3.70 11.48
C SER A 150 -3.31 2.67 11.11
N GLY A 151 -3.08 1.89 10.05
CA GLY A 151 -4.08 1.00 9.50
C GLY A 151 -4.60 -0.03 10.51
N PRO A 152 -3.75 -0.87 11.11
CA PRO A 152 -4.23 -2.04 11.87
C PRO A 152 -4.96 -1.72 13.16
N THR A 153 -4.64 -0.58 13.78
CA THR A 153 -5.10 -0.24 15.14
C THR A 153 -5.90 1.04 15.20
N ARG A 154 -6.12 1.69 14.06
CA ARG A 154 -6.70 3.06 13.98
C ARG A 154 -5.97 4.11 14.82
N THR A 155 -4.83 3.75 15.39
CA THR A 155 -3.93 4.63 16.13
C THR A 155 -2.57 4.60 15.48
N LEU A 156 -1.86 5.70 15.51
CA LEU A 156 -0.49 5.74 15.02
C LEU A 156 0.39 4.89 15.93
N SER A 157 0.84 3.76 15.42
CA SER A 157 1.62 2.78 16.20
C SER A 157 2.90 2.43 15.47
N ASP A 158 3.97 2.17 16.23
CA ASP A 158 5.18 1.56 15.68
C ASP A 158 4.84 0.12 15.25
N PRO A 159 5.12 -0.28 14.00
CA PRO A 159 4.82 -1.63 13.53
C PRO A 159 5.41 -2.76 14.38
N ILE A 160 6.50 -2.52 15.16
CA ILE A 160 7.07 -3.51 16.07
C ILE A 160 6.15 -3.83 17.25
N ASP A 161 5.26 -2.90 17.60
CA ASP A 161 4.30 -2.99 18.72
C ASP A 161 2.92 -3.51 18.29
N VAL A 162 2.69 -3.65 16.99
CA VAL A 162 1.42 -4.12 16.43
C VAL A 162 1.42 -5.65 16.34
N PRO A 163 0.40 -6.35 16.88
CA PRO A 163 0.34 -7.80 16.85
C PRO A 163 -0.15 -8.37 15.51
N GLN A 164 0.31 -7.80 14.39
CA GLN A 164 -0.09 -8.17 13.04
C GLN A 164 1.03 -7.84 12.05
N SER A 165 1.13 -8.63 10.99
CA SER A 165 1.99 -8.29 9.85
C SER A 165 1.32 -7.21 9.00
N VAL A 166 2.08 -6.17 8.68
CA VAL A 166 1.65 -5.05 7.81
C VAL A 166 2.75 -4.83 6.78
N GLY A 167 2.40 -4.86 5.51
CA GLY A 167 3.30 -4.47 4.43
C GLY A 167 3.19 -2.97 4.19
N ILE A 168 4.31 -2.25 4.21
CA ILE A 168 4.31 -0.80 3.99
C ILE A 168 5.29 -0.47 2.88
N VAL A 169 4.79 0.15 1.82
CA VAL A 169 5.58 0.63 0.69
C VAL A 169 5.72 2.14 0.82
N THR A 170 6.91 2.58 1.18
CA THR A 170 7.21 4.00 1.42
C THR A 170 7.35 4.78 0.12
N GLN A 171 7.21 6.10 0.19
CA GLN A 171 7.42 6.98 -0.96
C GLN A 171 8.83 6.82 -1.55
N SER A 172 9.85 6.63 -0.71
CA SER A 172 11.23 6.39 -1.16
C SER A 172 11.37 5.12 -2.00
N LEU A 173 10.66 4.04 -1.64
CA LEU A 173 10.64 2.81 -2.42
C LEU A 173 9.86 2.99 -3.72
N LEU A 174 8.67 3.63 -3.67
CA LEU A 174 7.86 3.96 -4.85
C LEU A 174 8.67 4.75 -5.89
N GLN A 175 9.42 5.77 -5.46
CA GLN A 175 10.29 6.56 -6.33
C GLN A 175 11.49 5.77 -6.84
N SER A 176 12.10 4.93 -5.99
CA SER A 176 13.27 4.12 -6.36
C SER A 176 12.97 3.13 -7.48
N GLU A 177 11.79 2.53 -7.47
CA GLU A 177 11.33 1.58 -8.48
C GLU A 177 10.62 2.23 -9.67
N GLN A 178 10.46 3.56 -9.65
CA GLN A 178 9.63 4.27 -10.64
C GLN A 178 8.23 3.63 -10.75
N VAL A 179 7.60 3.41 -9.58
CA VAL A 179 6.25 2.82 -9.50
C VAL A 179 5.23 3.78 -10.10
N GLN A 180 4.39 3.28 -10.99
CA GLN A 180 3.38 4.07 -11.69
C GLN A 180 1.96 3.80 -11.18
N THR A 181 1.70 2.60 -10.67
CA THR A 181 0.37 2.15 -10.22
C THR A 181 0.41 1.51 -8.83
N ILE A 182 -0.74 1.41 -8.17
CA ILE A 182 -0.86 0.62 -6.92
C ILE A 182 -0.53 -0.85 -7.17
N ALA A 183 -0.89 -1.38 -8.33
CA ALA A 183 -0.55 -2.75 -8.72
C ALA A 183 0.97 -2.99 -8.77
N ASP A 184 1.75 -2.01 -9.21
CA ASP A 184 3.21 -2.07 -9.12
C ASP A 184 3.71 -1.99 -7.67
N ALA A 185 3.10 -1.12 -6.85
CA ALA A 185 3.51 -0.91 -5.47
C ALA A 185 3.40 -2.17 -4.61
N ILE A 186 2.26 -2.87 -4.69
CA ILE A 186 1.99 -4.02 -3.82
C ILE A 186 2.88 -5.23 -4.11
N ARG A 187 3.58 -5.28 -5.24
CA ARG A 187 4.57 -6.34 -5.54
C ARG A 187 5.69 -6.41 -4.50
N ASN A 188 5.92 -5.32 -3.77
CA ASN A 188 6.90 -5.21 -2.70
C ASN A 188 6.43 -5.80 -1.37
N VAL A 189 5.19 -6.28 -1.30
CA VAL A 189 4.59 -6.81 -0.09
C VAL A 189 4.44 -8.32 -0.19
N ALA A 190 4.91 -9.04 0.83
CA ALA A 190 4.71 -10.48 0.92
C ALA A 190 3.22 -10.81 1.10
N GLY A 191 2.74 -11.81 0.40
CA GLY A 191 1.34 -12.22 0.45
C GLY A 191 0.40 -11.36 -0.39
N ALA A 192 0.88 -10.30 -1.07
CA ALA A 192 0.04 -9.49 -1.95
C ALA A 192 0.38 -9.72 -3.44
N GLU A 193 -0.60 -9.81 -4.29
CA GLU A 193 -0.47 -9.94 -5.75
C GLU A 193 -1.51 -9.08 -6.44
N TYR A 194 -1.30 -8.79 -7.71
CA TYR A 194 -2.34 -8.29 -8.57
C TYR A 194 -2.50 -9.18 -9.80
N ILE A 195 -3.71 -9.25 -10.29
CA ILE A 195 -4.12 -10.00 -11.46
C ILE A 195 -4.74 -8.99 -12.42
N ASP A 196 -4.32 -9.02 -13.66
CA ASP A 196 -4.93 -8.17 -14.69
C ASP A 196 -6.33 -8.72 -15.02
N GLY A 197 -7.36 -7.92 -14.75
CA GLY A 197 -8.74 -8.28 -15.09
C GLY A 197 -9.05 -8.05 -16.56
N SER A 198 -9.96 -8.82 -17.13
CA SER A 198 -10.41 -8.68 -18.53
C SER A 198 -11.03 -7.32 -18.81
N SER A 199 -11.62 -6.69 -17.81
CA SER A 199 -12.16 -5.33 -17.89
C SER A 199 -11.10 -4.21 -17.86
N GLY A 200 -9.81 -4.51 -17.78
CA GLY A 200 -8.76 -3.52 -17.58
C GLY A 200 -8.63 -3.01 -16.14
N LEU A 201 -9.54 -3.40 -15.25
CA LEU A 201 -9.45 -3.10 -13.83
C LEU A 201 -8.54 -4.12 -13.15
N PRO A 202 -7.54 -3.70 -12.36
CA PRO A 202 -6.68 -4.63 -11.62
C PRO A 202 -7.47 -5.31 -10.52
N ILE A 203 -7.29 -6.61 -10.36
CA ILE A 203 -7.82 -7.39 -9.24
C ILE A 203 -6.69 -7.58 -8.24
N PHE A 204 -6.90 -7.16 -7.01
CA PHE A 204 -5.91 -7.36 -5.95
C PHE A 204 -6.21 -8.63 -5.18
N ASP A 205 -5.16 -9.33 -4.84
CA ASP A 205 -5.20 -10.51 -4.00
C ASP A 205 -4.27 -10.32 -2.79
N VAL A 206 -4.76 -10.66 -1.62
CA VAL A 206 -3.95 -10.71 -0.39
C VAL A 206 -4.14 -12.07 0.25
N ARG A 207 -3.05 -12.80 0.39
CA ARG A 207 -3.04 -14.15 0.97
C ARG A 207 -4.01 -15.12 0.31
N GLY A 208 -4.13 -15.06 -1.04
CA GLY A 208 -4.99 -15.96 -1.82
C GLY A 208 -6.48 -15.67 -1.74
N PHE A 209 -6.85 -14.49 -1.30
CA PHE A 209 -8.21 -14.00 -1.31
C PHE A 209 -8.28 -12.64 -2.03
N ILE A 210 -9.28 -12.48 -2.86
CA ILE A 210 -9.49 -11.20 -3.53
C ILE A 210 -9.69 -10.11 -2.47
N ALA A 211 -8.91 -9.02 -2.57
CA ALA A 211 -9.08 -7.81 -1.79
C ALA A 211 -9.91 -6.83 -2.64
N GLY A 212 -11.22 -7.02 -2.63
CA GLY A 212 -12.14 -6.28 -3.50
C GLY A 212 -12.25 -4.81 -3.14
N ASN A 213 -12.19 -4.47 -1.86
CA ASN A 213 -12.23 -3.10 -1.39
C ASN A 213 -10.89 -2.68 -0.83
N GLY A 214 -10.48 -1.46 -1.19
CA GLY A 214 -9.38 -0.79 -0.54
C GLY A 214 -9.86 0.32 0.38
N MET A 215 -8.90 0.98 1.00
CA MET A 215 -9.11 2.21 1.76
C MET A 215 -8.30 3.36 1.18
N THR A 216 -8.79 4.56 1.39
CA THR A 216 -8.03 5.78 1.18
C THR A 216 -8.04 6.58 2.47
N ASP A 217 -6.85 6.78 3.07
CA ASP A 217 -6.71 7.43 4.39
C ASP A 217 -7.51 6.73 5.50
N GLY A 218 -7.59 5.41 5.46
CA GLY A 218 -8.34 4.59 6.40
C GLY A 218 -9.86 4.68 6.26
N MET A 219 -10.37 5.29 5.19
CA MET A 219 -11.79 5.32 4.84
C MET A 219 -12.07 4.33 3.72
N PRO A 220 -13.07 3.45 3.85
CA PRO A 220 -13.41 2.47 2.82
C PRO A 220 -13.73 3.11 1.48
N ASN A 221 -13.25 2.49 0.40
CA ASN A 221 -13.64 2.81 -0.97
C ASN A 221 -14.82 1.91 -1.40
N ASN A 222 -15.45 2.23 -2.53
CA ASN A 222 -16.50 1.37 -3.08
C ASN A 222 -15.92 0.11 -3.73
N VAL A 223 -16.75 -0.91 -3.84
CA VAL A 223 -16.45 -2.24 -4.41
C VAL A 223 -15.92 -2.22 -5.83
N LEU A 224 -16.48 -1.34 -6.66
CA LEU A 224 -16.07 -1.20 -8.04
C LEU A 224 -14.91 -0.22 -8.18
N ALA A 225 -14.47 0.39 -7.10
CA ALA A 225 -13.43 1.43 -7.04
C ALA A 225 -11.99 0.92 -7.27
N VAL A 226 -11.82 -0.23 -7.90
CA VAL A 226 -10.48 -0.73 -8.26
C VAL A 226 -9.78 0.23 -9.21
N GLY A 227 -10.54 1.07 -9.92
CA GLY A 227 -10.04 2.18 -10.74
C GLY A 227 -9.88 3.51 -10.00
N ASP A 228 -10.31 3.61 -8.73
CA ASP A 228 -10.34 4.86 -7.94
C ASP A 228 -9.00 5.19 -7.24
N TYR A 229 -7.96 4.43 -7.45
CA TYR A 229 -6.69 4.74 -6.82
C TYR A 229 -6.01 5.94 -7.48
N PRO A 230 -5.59 6.94 -6.68
CA PRO A 230 -4.93 8.12 -7.19
C PRO A 230 -3.56 7.79 -7.79
N PRO A 231 -3.04 8.62 -8.71
CA PRO A 231 -1.70 8.47 -9.26
C PRO A 231 -0.64 8.58 -8.16
N MET A 232 0.48 7.88 -8.34
CA MET A 232 1.54 7.76 -7.34
C MET A 232 2.12 9.10 -6.85
N ILE A 233 2.03 10.16 -7.64
CA ILE A 233 2.43 11.50 -7.21
C ILE A 233 1.63 12.01 -6.00
N GLY A 234 0.36 11.61 -5.85
CA GLY A 234 -0.51 11.96 -4.72
C GLY A 234 -0.36 11.05 -3.50
N VAL A 235 0.35 9.94 -3.66
CA VAL A 235 0.47 8.91 -2.62
C VAL A 235 1.67 9.16 -1.72
N GLU A 236 1.46 9.11 -0.42
CA GLU A 236 2.50 9.17 0.61
C GLU A 236 3.11 7.77 0.81
N ARG A 237 2.26 6.78 0.99
CA ARG A 237 2.62 5.37 1.13
C ARG A 237 1.43 4.46 0.84
N VAL A 238 1.72 3.20 0.62
CA VAL A 238 0.71 2.13 0.50
C VAL A 238 0.89 1.18 1.66
N GLU A 239 -0.18 0.92 2.41
CA GLU A 239 -0.23 -0.05 3.51
C GLU A 239 -1.07 -1.25 3.07
N VAL A 240 -0.54 -2.46 3.22
CA VAL A 240 -1.28 -3.71 3.03
C VAL A 240 -1.51 -4.34 4.40
N LEU A 241 -2.76 -4.29 4.84
CA LEU A 241 -3.20 -4.88 6.10
C LEU A 241 -3.54 -6.34 5.86
N LYS A 242 -2.79 -7.25 6.47
CA LYS A 242 -2.86 -8.68 6.15
C LYS A 242 -3.78 -9.43 7.12
N GLY A 243 -4.61 -10.31 6.57
CA GLY A 243 -5.65 -11.03 7.28
C GLY A 243 -6.98 -10.27 7.35
N PRO A 244 -8.04 -10.90 7.86
CA PRO A 244 -9.37 -10.32 7.94
C PRO A 244 -9.39 -8.98 8.70
N GLN A 245 -10.00 -7.94 8.12
CA GLN A 245 -10.02 -6.58 8.65
C GLN A 245 -11.42 -6.08 9.02
N ALA A 246 -12.39 -6.98 9.22
CA ALA A 246 -13.77 -6.59 9.53
C ALA A 246 -13.90 -5.71 10.80
N ILE A 247 -12.90 -5.71 11.68
CA ILE A 247 -12.84 -4.81 12.84
C ILE A 247 -12.72 -3.34 12.44
N LEU A 248 -12.16 -3.04 11.28
CA LEU A 248 -12.00 -1.67 10.78
C LEU A 248 -13.26 -1.10 10.13
N GLY A 249 -14.31 -1.91 9.98
CA GLY A 249 -15.49 -1.60 9.19
C GLY A 249 -15.24 -1.94 7.71
N ASP A 250 -16.27 -1.68 6.90
CA ASP A 250 -16.30 -2.10 5.51
C ASP A 250 -16.30 -3.62 5.34
N THR A 251 -17.40 -4.18 5.76
CA THR A 251 -17.75 -5.57 5.49
C THR A 251 -18.68 -5.67 4.27
N SER A 252 -18.96 -4.51 3.64
CA SER A 252 -20.08 -4.40 2.69
C SER A 252 -19.82 -5.06 1.36
N ALA A 253 -18.57 -5.38 1.03
CA ALA A 253 -18.31 -5.90 -0.29
C ALA A 253 -16.99 -6.66 -0.42
N TYR A 254 -17.09 -7.73 -1.17
CA TYR A 254 -16.04 -8.52 -1.80
C TYR A 254 -14.77 -8.82 -0.99
N ASN A 255 -14.86 -9.92 -0.21
CA ASN A 255 -13.73 -10.82 0.02
C ASN A 255 -12.47 -10.25 0.73
N ASN A 256 -12.57 -9.22 1.58
CA ASN A 256 -11.42 -8.76 2.39
C ASN A 256 -10.97 -9.80 3.46
N PHE A 257 -11.11 -11.10 3.14
CA PHE A 257 -10.75 -12.17 4.08
C PHE A 257 -9.25 -12.35 4.23
N GLY A 258 -8.48 -12.05 3.18
CA GLY A 258 -7.01 -12.14 3.20
C GLY A 258 -6.31 -10.86 3.63
N GLY A 259 -6.99 -9.73 3.52
CA GLY A 259 -6.46 -8.42 3.85
C GLY A 259 -7.06 -7.31 2.98
N LEU A 260 -6.58 -6.10 3.16
CA LEU A 260 -6.96 -4.94 2.35
C LEU A 260 -5.77 -4.02 2.09
N ILE A 261 -5.93 -3.11 1.13
CA ILE A 261 -4.94 -2.11 0.74
C ILE A 261 -5.44 -0.74 1.17
N ASP A 262 -4.65 -0.02 1.99
CA ASP A 262 -4.90 1.37 2.35
C ASP A 262 -3.90 2.29 1.66
N VAL A 263 -4.40 3.22 0.85
CA VAL A 263 -3.61 4.23 0.17
C VAL A 263 -3.61 5.51 0.98
N VAL A 264 -2.49 5.81 1.60
CA VAL A 264 -2.33 7.04 2.38
C VAL A 264 -1.90 8.17 1.47
N LEU A 265 -2.71 9.21 1.40
CA LEU A 265 -2.46 10.38 0.57
C LEU A 265 -1.55 11.39 1.25
N LYS A 266 -0.84 12.15 0.43
CA LYS A 266 -0.06 13.31 0.88
C LYS A 266 -0.97 14.38 1.47
N LYS A 267 -0.58 14.95 2.64
CA LYS A 267 -1.37 15.94 3.38
C LYS A 267 -0.80 17.36 3.23
N PRO A 268 -1.62 18.42 3.43
CA PRO A 268 -1.13 19.78 3.63
C PRO A 268 -0.07 19.84 4.72
N GLN A 269 0.97 20.66 4.51
CA GLN A 269 2.09 20.82 5.44
C GLN A 269 2.62 22.25 5.44
N SER A 270 3.34 22.65 6.50
CA SER A 270 3.88 23.99 6.62
C SER A 270 5.19 24.18 5.87
N GLU A 271 5.97 23.12 5.72
CA GLU A 271 7.21 23.17 4.95
C GLU A 271 6.91 23.25 3.45
N PRO A 272 7.55 24.19 2.72
CA PRO A 272 7.24 24.39 1.31
C PRO A 272 7.70 23.19 0.47
N ILE A 273 6.82 22.73 -0.39
CA ILE A 273 7.11 21.81 -1.48
C ILE A 273 6.65 22.47 -2.77
N HIS A 274 7.55 22.58 -3.73
CA HIS A 274 7.25 23.05 -5.08
C HIS A 274 7.93 22.12 -6.08
N GLN A 275 7.29 21.00 -6.38
CA GLN A 275 7.86 19.97 -7.24
C GLN A 275 7.12 19.84 -8.56
N LEU A 276 7.87 19.78 -9.63
CA LEU A 276 7.43 19.37 -10.96
C LEU A 276 8.02 17.98 -11.23
N MET A 277 7.19 17.07 -11.70
CA MET A 277 7.58 15.71 -12.05
C MET A 277 7.23 15.45 -13.50
N PHE A 278 8.11 14.75 -14.21
CA PHE A 278 7.84 14.28 -15.56
C PHE A 278 8.32 12.84 -15.75
N SER A 279 7.69 12.16 -16.70
CA SER A 279 8.09 10.82 -17.10
C SER A 279 7.85 10.65 -18.61
N LEU A 280 8.78 9.95 -19.28
CA LEU A 280 8.73 9.60 -20.69
C LEU A 280 9.07 8.12 -20.84
N GLY A 281 8.22 7.39 -21.53
CA GLY A 281 8.37 5.94 -21.71
C GLY A 281 8.13 5.48 -23.14
N ASP A 282 8.16 4.17 -23.32
CA ASP A 282 7.87 3.53 -24.61
C ASP A 282 6.41 3.76 -25.02
N HIS A 283 6.11 3.49 -26.30
CA HIS A 283 4.75 3.55 -26.85
C HIS A 283 4.07 4.92 -26.70
N GLY A 284 4.90 5.99 -26.62
CA GLY A 284 4.41 7.37 -26.46
C GLY A 284 3.96 7.70 -25.03
N GLU A 285 4.38 6.93 -24.05
CA GLU A 285 4.08 7.21 -22.64
C GLU A 285 4.71 8.53 -22.20
N LYS A 286 3.89 9.38 -21.60
CA LYS A 286 4.27 10.70 -21.07
C LYS A 286 3.44 11.05 -19.87
N GLN A 287 4.10 11.62 -18.87
CA GLN A 287 3.46 12.06 -17.63
C GLN A 287 4.00 13.43 -17.24
N LEU A 288 3.13 14.28 -16.73
CA LEU A 288 3.47 15.54 -16.08
C LEU A 288 2.71 15.64 -14.77
N GLY A 289 3.41 15.94 -13.70
CA GLY A 289 2.85 16.07 -12.36
C GLY A 289 3.33 17.30 -11.62
N VAL A 290 2.50 17.78 -10.71
CA VAL A 290 2.74 18.94 -9.85
C VAL A 290 2.41 18.52 -8.42
N ASP A 291 3.30 18.86 -7.49
CA ASP A 291 3.08 18.70 -6.04
C ASP A 291 3.54 19.98 -5.33
N PHE A 292 2.58 20.80 -4.92
CA PHE A 292 2.81 22.06 -4.24
C PHE A 292 2.15 22.02 -2.87
N ALA A 293 2.92 22.39 -1.85
CA ALA A 293 2.44 22.47 -0.48
C ALA A 293 3.16 23.62 0.24
N GLY A 294 2.57 24.11 1.32
CA GLY A 294 3.19 25.13 2.15
C GLY A 294 2.21 25.81 3.09
N ALA A 295 2.73 26.75 3.87
CA ALA A 295 1.92 27.59 4.75
C ALA A 295 1.25 28.72 3.93
N LEU A 296 -0.03 28.97 4.22
CA LEU A 296 -0.79 30.13 3.70
C LEU A 296 -0.79 31.31 4.69
N SER A 297 -0.28 31.13 5.92
CA SER A 297 -0.24 32.16 6.96
C SER A 297 1.13 32.23 7.60
N ASP A 298 1.52 33.39 8.09
CA ASP A 298 2.79 33.61 8.81
C ASP A 298 2.87 32.76 10.09
N SER A 299 1.73 32.49 10.72
CA SER A 299 1.62 31.60 11.87
C SER A 299 1.78 30.13 11.54
N ARG A 300 1.85 29.77 10.25
CA ARG A 300 1.89 28.39 9.73
C ARG A 300 0.74 27.50 10.20
N THR A 301 -0.33 28.08 10.74
CA THR A 301 -1.51 27.35 11.17
C THR A 301 -2.41 26.95 10.00
N LEU A 302 -2.42 27.73 8.93
CA LEU A 302 -3.13 27.43 7.70
C LEU A 302 -2.16 26.95 6.63
N THR A 303 -2.40 25.77 6.11
CA THR A 303 -1.54 25.10 5.12
C THR A 303 -2.35 24.67 3.91
N TYR A 304 -1.68 24.43 2.80
CA TYR A 304 -2.30 23.89 1.58
C TYR A 304 -1.49 22.74 0.99
N ARG A 305 -2.15 21.97 0.16
CA ARG A 305 -1.51 21.09 -0.82
C ARG A 305 -2.31 21.04 -2.10
N LEU A 306 -1.63 21.10 -3.23
CA LEU A 306 -2.17 20.91 -4.55
C LEU A 306 -1.37 19.83 -5.27
N VAL A 307 -2.03 18.71 -5.58
CA VAL A 307 -1.46 17.66 -6.42
C VAL A 307 -2.21 17.64 -7.74
N MET A 308 -1.46 17.63 -8.84
CA MET A 308 -2.02 17.47 -10.18
C MET A 308 -1.20 16.44 -10.96
N ASN A 309 -1.86 15.66 -11.80
CA ASN A 309 -1.22 14.71 -12.70
C ASN A 309 -1.97 14.63 -14.02
N GLY A 310 -1.21 14.49 -15.09
CA GLY A 310 -1.72 14.09 -16.39
C GLY A 310 -0.76 13.10 -17.02
N ASP A 311 -1.24 11.91 -17.39
CA ASP A 311 -0.46 10.91 -18.11
C ASP A 311 -1.23 10.36 -19.31
N ALA A 312 -0.50 9.95 -20.30
CA ALA A 312 -1.03 9.34 -21.51
C ALA A 312 0.02 8.42 -22.15
N ALA A 313 -0.46 7.37 -22.80
CA ALA A 313 0.31 6.57 -23.75
C ALA A 313 -0.43 6.55 -25.09
N ASP A 314 0.30 6.34 -26.19
CA ASP A 314 -0.35 6.32 -27.51
C ASP A 314 -1.03 4.97 -27.75
N ARG A 315 -0.35 3.87 -27.41
CA ARG A 315 -0.88 2.51 -27.58
C ARG A 315 -0.22 1.53 -26.61
N THR A 316 -0.83 0.33 -26.47
CA THR A 316 -0.19 -0.83 -25.87
C THR A 316 0.69 -1.57 -26.89
N PRO A 317 1.55 -2.52 -26.48
CA PRO A 317 2.32 -3.37 -27.38
C PRO A 317 1.49 -4.13 -28.41
N GLN A 318 0.30 -4.61 -28.08
CA GLN A 318 -0.60 -5.27 -29.03
C GLN A 318 -1.40 -4.31 -29.93
N GLY A 319 -1.36 -3.02 -29.64
CA GLY A 319 -1.97 -1.99 -30.49
C GLY A 319 -3.29 -1.40 -29.96
N MET A 320 -3.72 -1.75 -28.75
CA MET A 320 -4.82 -1.08 -28.06
C MET A 320 -4.49 0.39 -27.85
N ARG A 321 -5.47 1.27 -27.87
CA ARG A 321 -5.30 2.68 -27.51
C ARG A 321 -4.81 2.80 -26.06
N GLY A 322 -3.69 3.49 -25.87
CA GLY A 322 -3.05 3.59 -24.56
C GLY A 322 -3.85 4.38 -23.53
N GLN A 323 -3.44 4.24 -22.28
CA GLN A 323 -4.06 4.90 -21.12
C GLN A 323 -4.07 6.42 -21.22
N ARG A 324 -5.05 7.05 -20.54
CA ARG A 324 -5.11 8.51 -20.35
C ARG A 324 -5.73 8.83 -19.00
N ASN A 325 -4.95 9.46 -18.15
CA ASN A 325 -5.39 9.81 -16.81
C ASN A 325 -5.22 11.30 -16.56
N ARG A 326 -6.13 11.85 -15.76
CA ARG A 326 -6.06 13.22 -15.24
C ARG A 326 -6.46 13.20 -13.79
N TYR A 327 -5.74 13.94 -13.00
CA TYR A 327 -5.98 14.02 -11.56
C TYR A 327 -5.71 15.44 -11.06
N ILE A 328 -6.60 15.94 -10.21
CA ILE A 328 -6.40 17.19 -9.47
C ILE A 328 -6.94 17.02 -8.05
N ALA A 329 -6.14 17.36 -7.06
CA ALA A 329 -6.49 17.21 -5.65
C ALA A 329 -5.97 18.39 -4.82
N PRO A 330 -6.71 19.48 -4.71
CA PRO A 330 -6.45 20.53 -3.75
C PRO A 330 -6.95 20.13 -2.36
N SER A 331 -6.18 20.51 -1.35
CA SER A 331 -6.56 20.37 0.05
C SER A 331 -6.00 21.52 0.90
N ILE A 332 -6.69 21.82 2.00
CA ILE A 332 -6.27 22.80 2.98
C ILE A 332 -6.23 22.15 4.36
N GLY A 333 -5.29 22.57 5.16
CA GLY A 333 -5.12 22.15 6.55
C GLY A 333 -5.14 23.36 7.46
N TRP A 334 -5.84 23.23 8.60
CA TRP A 334 -5.77 24.17 9.68
C TRP A 334 -5.36 23.44 10.95
N SER A 335 -4.27 23.91 11.57
CA SER A 335 -3.70 23.26 12.75
C SER A 335 -3.43 24.26 13.86
N THR A 336 -3.84 23.88 15.04
CA THR A 336 -3.51 24.53 16.33
C THR A 336 -2.86 23.50 17.23
N PRO A 337 -2.35 23.85 18.42
CA PRO A 337 -1.79 22.84 19.33
C PRO A 337 -2.74 21.68 19.68
N ASN A 338 -4.04 21.91 19.63
CA ASN A 338 -5.04 20.93 20.06
C ASN A 338 -5.98 20.46 18.94
N THR A 339 -6.02 21.11 17.79
CA THR A 339 -6.96 20.77 16.72
C THR A 339 -6.28 20.80 15.39
N THR A 340 -6.47 19.76 14.61
CA THR A 340 -6.09 19.69 13.21
C THR A 340 -7.31 19.36 12.37
N VAL A 341 -7.55 20.14 11.34
CA VAL A 341 -8.59 19.91 10.35
C VAL A 341 -7.96 19.91 8.98
N ILE A 342 -8.22 18.90 8.18
CA ILE A 342 -7.84 18.84 6.77
C ILE A 342 -9.12 18.64 5.98
N ALA A 343 -9.32 19.44 4.95
CA ALA A 343 -10.42 19.27 4.00
C ALA A 343 -9.89 19.36 2.58
N GLY A 344 -10.45 18.56 1.70
CA GLY A 344 -10.00 18.52 0.33
C GLY A 344 -11.02 17.90 -0.61
N LEU A 345 -10.73 18.08 -1.89
CA LEU A 345 -11.48 17.45 -2.96
C LEU A 345 -10.50 16.82 -3.95
N SER A 346 -10.93 15.80 -4.65
CA SER A 346 -10.20 15.27 -5.81
C SER A 346 -11.15 14.97 -6.94
N TRP A 347 -10.65 15.16 -8.13
CA TRP A 347 -11.29 14.75 -9.37
C TRP A 347 -10.29 13.96 -10.19
N MET A 348 -10.71 12.81 -10.67
CA MET A 348 -9.90 11.91 -11.48
C MET A 348 -10.69 11.39 -12.66
N THR A 349 -10.04 11.29 -13.80
CA THR A 349 -10.51 10.49 -14.94
C THR A 349 -9.43 9.52 -15.31
N ASN A 350 -9.79 8.24 -15.41
CA ASN A 350 -8.87 7.17 -15.74
C ASN A 350 -9.44 6.37 -16.91
N HIS A 351 -8.77 6.40 -18.06
CA HIS A 351 -9.10 5.61 -19.23
C HIS A 351 -8.02 4.55 -19.38
N MET A 352 -8.40 3.31 -19.11
CA MET A 352 -7.51 2.15 -19.15
C MET A 352 -7.83 1.29 -20.37
N PRO A 353 -6.81 0.87 -21.14
CA PRO A 353 -7.01 -0.14 -22.18
C PRO A 353 -7.37 -1.47 -21.54
N ILE A 354 -8.01 -2.34 -22.28
CA ILE A 354 -8.03 -3.77 -21.96
C ILE A 354 -6.58 -4.25 -21.99
N PRO A 355 -6.11 -5.02 -21.01
CA PRO A 355 -4.74 -5.50 -20.97
C PRO A 355 -4.38 -6.35 -22.19
N ASP A 356 -3.18 -6.18 -22.70
CA ASP A 356 -2.63 -7.09 -23.70
C ASP A 356 -2.75 -8.53 -23.19
N HIS A 357 -3.33 -9.41 -23.99
CA HIS A 357 -3.60 -10.78 -23.59
C HIS A 357 -3.48 -11.77 -24.74
N THR A 358 -3.48 -13.03 -24.42
CA THR A 358 -3.56 -14.16 -25.34
C THR A 358 -4.63 -15.13 -24.85
N VAL A 359 -5.04 -16.06 -25.67
CA VAL A 359 -5.96 -17.14 -25.32
C VAL A 359 -5.23 -18.47 -25.43
N LEU A 360 -5.65 -19.47 -24.67
CA LEU A 360 -5.08 -20.82 -24.71
C LEU A 360 -6.05 -21.80 -25.33
N LEU A 361 -5.55 -22.62 -26.24
CA LEU A 361 -6.32 -23.74 -26.83
C LEU A 361 -6.05 -25.06 -26.10
N GLY A 362 -5.09 -25.09 -25.22
CA GLY A 362 -4.72 -26.23 -24.41
C GLY A 362 -4.24 -25.78 -23.03
N ASP A 363 -3.78 -26.71 -22.25
CA ASP A 363 -3.48 -26.54 -20.83
C ASP A 363 -2.17 -25.79 -20.51
N THR A 364 -1.44 -25.36 -21.53
CA THR A 364 -0.14 -24.67 -21.34
C THR A 364 0.03 -23.46 -22.26
N VAL A 365 0.91 -22.55 -21.88
CA VAL A 365 1.25 -21.35 -22.67
C VAL A 365 1.87 -21.68 -24.04
N GLY A 366 2.29 -22.92 -24.27
CA GLY A 366 2.71 -23.39 -25.58
C GLY A 366 1.58 -23.50 -26.62
N THR A 367 0.34 -23.47 -26.17
CA THR A 367 -0.87 -23.50 -27.01
C THR A 367 -1.51 -22.11 -27.13
N ALA A 368 -0.81 -21.07 -26.73
CA ALA A 368 -1.31 -19.71 -26.76
C ALA A 368 -1.44 -19.16 -28.19
N SER A 369 -2.42 -18.30 -28.43
CA SER A 369 -2.46 -17.46 -29.61
C SER A 369 -1.20 -16.57 -29.69
N PRO A 370 -0.79 -16.08 -30.88
CA PRO A 370 0.40 -15.23 -30.99
C PRO A 370 0.32 -14.00 -30.07
N PRO A 371 1.32 -13.75 -29.23
CA PRO A 371 1.25 -12.70 -28.22
C PRO A 371 1.25 -11.27 -28.78
N GLY A 372 1.63 -11.09 -30.04
CA GLY A 372 1.55 -9.79 -30.74
C GLY A 372 0.24 -9.57 -31.48
N LEU A 373 -0.69 -10.50 -31.40
CA LEU A 373 -1.96 -10.43 -32.11
C LEU A 373 -2.97 -9.63 -31.26
N LEU A 374 -3.58 -8.61 -31.85
CA LEU A 374 -4.69 -7.90 -31.22
C LEU A 374 -5.96 -8.77 -31.31
N LEU A 375 -6.56 -9.06 -30.17
CA LEU A 375 -7.75 -9.93 -30.03
C LEU A 375 -9.04 -9.15 -29.79
N ASP A 376 -8.96 -7.82 -29.71
CA ASP A 376 -10.06 -6.91 -29.40
C ASP A 376 -10.25 -5.83 -30.46
N ASN A 377 -11.12 -4.86 -30.15
CA ASN A 377 -11.13 -3.58 -30.88
C ASN A 377 -10.08 -2.62 -30.24
N PRO A 378 -9.26 -1.92 -31.04
CA PRO A 378 -8.23 -1.01 -30.52
C PRO A 378 -8.76 0.10 -29.61
N ASN A 379 -10.05 0.39 -29.63
CA ASN A 379 -10.67 1.44 -28.81
C ASN A 379 -11.38 0.90 -27.57
N ASP A 380 -11.38 -0.41 -27.34
CA ASP A 380 -11.96 -0.99 -26.16
C ASP A 380 -11.20 -0.53 -24.91
N ARG A 381 -11.96 -0.26 -23.86
CA ARG A 381 -11.41 0.38 -22.67
C ARG A 381 -12.38 0.37 -21.52
N THR A 382 -11.85 0.56 -20.34
CA THR A 382 -12.60 0.98 -19.16
C THR A 382 -12.29 2.44 -18.86
N ALA A 383 -13.33 3.25 -18.74
CA ALA A 383 -13.23 4.64 -18.31
C ALA A 383 -13.84 4.79 -16.92
N VAL A 384 -13.08 5.33 -15.98
CA VAL A 384 -13.53 5.62 -14.61
C VAL A 384 -13.42 7.11 -14.37
N GLU A 385 -14.48 7.73 -13.88
CA GLU A 385 -14.45 9.10 -13.37
C GLU A 385 -14.83 9.09 -11.89
N THR A 386 -13.96 9.68 -11.04
CA THR A 386 -14.16 9.76 -9.61
C THR A 386 -14.12 11.21 -9.15
N ARG A 387 -15.08 11.58 -8.31
CA ARG A 387 -15.15 12.86 -7.62
C ARG A 387 -15.28 12.60 -6.13
N ARG A 388 -14.31 13.05 -5.37
CA ARG A 388 -14.25 12.84 -3.91
C ARG A 388 -14.21 14.19 -3.19
N LEU A 389 -15.00 14.31 -2.15
CA LEU A 389 -14.92 15.36 -1.14
C LEU A 389 -14.66 14.71 0.20
N PHE A 390 -13.74 15.24 0.99
CA PHE A 390 -13.41 14.64 2.28
C PHE A 390 -13.01 15.67 3.33
N TYR A 391 -13.14 15.28 4.59
CA TYR A 391 -12.47 15.95 5.70
C TYR A 391 -11.88 14.94 6.69
N LEU A 392 -10.86 15.39 7.38
CA LEU A 392 -10.21 14.72 8.52
C LEU A 392 -10.13 15.75 9.64
N LEU A 393 -10.62 15.41 10.82
CA LEU A 393 -10.57 16.25 12.01
C LEU A 393 -9.99 15.44 13.17
N GLU A 394 -9.04 16.04 13.88
CA GLU A 394 -8.54 15.55 15.16
C GLU A 394 -8.57 16.71 16.17
N HIS A 395 -9.15 16.45 17.34
CA HIS A 395 -9.20 17.40 18.43
C HIS A 395 -8.78 16.74 19.74
N ARG A 396 -7.71 17.23 20.33
CA ARG A 396 -7.23 16.82 21.64
C ARG A 396 -7.85 17.67 22.71
N PHE A 397 -8.78 17.12 23.48
CA PHE A 397 -9.42 17.82 24.61
C PHE A 397 -8.42 18.07 25.74
N ASN A 398 -7.56 17.08 26.01
CA ASN A 398 -6.53 17.09 27.03
C ASN A 398 -5.51 15.96 26.74
N ASP A 399 -4.62 15.68 27.67
CA ASP A 399 -3.59 14.62 27.51
C ASP A 399 -4.18 13.19 27.54
N ILE A 400 -5.45 13.03 27.91
CA ILE A 400 -6.12 11.74 28.00
C ILE A 400 -7.00 11.50 26.77
N PHE A 401 -7.84 12.48 26.39
CA PHE A 401 -8.88 12.31 25.40
C PHE A 401 -8.60 13.02 24.10
N THR A 402 -8.66 12.29 23.01
CA THR A 402 -8.60 12.80 21.64
C THR A 402 -9.81 12.29 20.86
N PHE A 403 -10.50 13.21 20.21
CA PHE A 403 -11.60 12.90 19.28
C PHE A 403 -11.10 12.99 17.85
N ARG A 404 -11.50 12.03 17.03
CA ARG A 404 -11.27 12.04 15.60
C ARG A 404 -12.58 11.84 14.85
N SER A 405 -12.72 12.60 13.78
CA SER A 405 -13.83 12.48 12.84
C SER A 405 -13.29 12.54 11.42
N ARG A 406 -13.74 11.64 10.58
CA ARG A 406 -13.42 11.66 9.16
C ARG A 406 -14.64 11.28 8.35
N ALA A 407 -14.81 11.94 7.23
CA ALA A 407 -15.87 11.60 6.30
C ALA A 407 -15.44 11.84 4.87
N GLN A 408 -16.09 11.12 3.98
CA GLN A 408 -15.98 11.32 2.54
C GLN A 408 -17.35 11.15 1.88
N TYR A 409 -17.49 11.89 0.79
CA TYR A 409 -18.52 11.71 -0.22
C TYR A 409 -17.81 11.42 -1.55
N VAL A 410 -18.16 10.34 -2.20
CA VAL A 410 -17.57 9.97 -3.48
C VAL A 410 -18.68 9.67 -4.47
N ARG A 411 -18.52 10.19 -5.67
CA ARG A 411 -19.29 9.78 -6.85
C ARG A 411 -18.33 9.21 -7.86
N GLU A 412 -18.62 7.99 -8.30
CA GLU A 412 -17.85 7.26 -9.29
C GLU A 412 -18.75 6.87 -10.46
N SER A 413 -18.23 6.94 -11.66
CA SER A 413 -18.87 6.38 -12.84
C SER A 413 -17.88 5.51 -13.61
N ILE A 414 -18.35 4.37 -14.08
CA ILE A 414 -17.59 3.41 -14.87
C ILE A 414 -18.30 3.24 -16.21
N ASP A 415 -17.54 3.29 -17.29
CA ASP A 415 -18.00 2.95 -18.64
C ASP A 415 -16.99 1.98 -19.23
N LEU A 416 -17.36 0.71 -19.33
CA LEU A 416 -16.58 -0.37 -19.92
C LEU A 416 -17.13 -0.71 -21.29
N GLN A 417 -16.23 -0.93 -22.22
CA GLN A 417 -16.52 -1.54 -23.51
C GLN A 417 -15.40 -2.50 -23.84
N ASP A 418 -15.75 -3.75 -24.08
CA ASP A 418 -14.81 -4.82 -24.47
C ASP A 418 -15.48 -5.92 -25.31
N TRP A 419 -14.73 -6.96 -25.60
CA TRP A 419 -15.18 -8.19 -26.24
C TRP A 419 -14.87 -9.39 -25.35
N SER A 420 -15.88 -10.15 -25.01
CA SER A 420 -15.71 -11.42 -24.31
C SER A 420 -15.66 -12.58 -25.31
N LEU A 421 -14.71 -13.50 -25.13
CA LEU A 421 -14.53 -14.68 -25.96
C LEU A 421 -15.10 -15.91 -25.26
N SER A 422 -15.78 -16.77 -26.04
CA SER A 422 -16.36 -18.02 -25.51
C SER A 422 -16.40 -19.10 -26.55
N GLY A 423 -16.57 -20.37 -26.15
CA GLY A 423 -16.76 -21.49 -27.06
C GLY A 423 -15.56 -21.79 -27.95
N MET A 424 -14.34 -21.75 -27.38
CA MET A 424 -13.09 -21.98 -28.10
C MET A 424 -13.07 -23.35 -28.78
N GLN A 425 -12.78 -23.37 -30.10
CA GLN A 425 -12.61 -24.58 -30.87
C GLN A 425 -11.11 -24.90 -31.06
N PRO A 426 -10.74 -26.17 -31.28
CA PRO A 426 -9.33 -26.53 -31.57
C PRO A 426 -8.77 -25.87 -32.84
N SER A 427 -9.60 -25.42 -33.78
CA SER A 427 -9.21 -24.61 -34.94
C SER A 427 -8.81 -23.18 -34.60
N GLY A 428 -9.07 -22.72 -33.36
CA GLY A 428 -8.92 -21.32 -32.92
C GLY A 428 -10.18 -20.48 -33.19
N ASP A 429 -11.24 -21.07 -33.74
CA ASP A 429 -12.50 -20.37 -33.93
C ASP A 429 -13.20 -20.24 -32.58
N THR A 430 -13.74 -19.06 -32.31
CA THR A 430 -14.44 -18.72 -31.08
C THR A 430 -15.59 -17.77 -31.34
N THR A 431 -16.48 -17.66 -30.41
CA THR A 431 -17.53 -16.66 -30.40
C THR A 431 -17.04 -15.44 -29.63
N ALA A 432 -17.00 -14.28 -30.26
CA ALA A 432 -16.78 -13.01 -29.63
C ALA A 432 -18.11 -12.26 -29.47
N ALA A 433 -18.43 -11.82 -28.26
CA ALA A 433 -19.60 -11.01 -27.94
C ALA A 433 -19.15 -9.64 -27.41
N ALA A 434 -19.65 -8.56 -28.00
CA ALA A 434 -19.39 -7.22 -27.50
C ALA A 434 -20.10 -7.04 -26.17
N GLU A 435 -19.39 -6.46 -25.20
CA GLU A 435 -19.92 -6.14 -23.89
C GLU A 435 -19.80 -4.63 -23.64
N ARG A 436 -20.82 -4.05 -23.03
CA ARG A 436 -20.80 -2.70 -22.50
C ARG A 436 -21.43 -2.68 -21.14
N TYR A 437 -20.66 -2.19 -20.16
CA TYR A 437 -21.12 -1.98 -18.80
C TYR A 437 -21.04 -0.48 -18.46
N HIS A 438 -22.10 0.05 -17.85
CA HIS A 438 -22.10 1.42 -17.33
C HIS A 438 -22.69 1.42 -15.93
N SER A 439 -22.02 2.08 -14.99
CA SER A 439 -22.54 2.31 -13.65
C SER A 439 -22.18 3.72 -13.16
N SER A 440 -22.99 4.25 -12.25
CA SER A 440 -22.73 5.52 -11.58
C SER A 440 -23.07 5.41 -10.11
N ASP A 441 -22.06 5.22 -9.28
CA ASP A 441 -22.21 4.91 -7.87
C ASP A 441 -21.98 6.13 -6.99
N THR A 442 -22.62 6.13 -5.84
CA THR A 442 -22.42 7.18 -4.83
C THR A 442 -22.22 6.52 -3.48
N TYR A 443 -21.19 6.93 -2.76
CA TYR A 443 -20.98 6.43 -1.41
C TYR A 443 -20.58 7.53 -0.42
N TYR A 444 -21.04 7.33 0.81
CA TYR A 444 -20.78 8.17 1.96
C TYR A 444 -20.12 7.34 3.03
N THR A 445 -19.07 7.86 3.62
CA THR A 445 -18.46 7.24 4.80
C THR A 445 -18.29 8.27 5.88
N LEU A 446 -18.66 7.93 7.11
CA LEU A 446 -18.43 8.71 8.31
C LEU A 446 -17.83 7.79 9.37
N GLN A 447 -16.71 8.19 9.92
CA GLN A 447 -16.04 7.49 11.01
C GLN A 447 -15.76 8.48 12.14
N ASN A 448 -16.19 8.14 13.35
CA ASN A 448 -15.92 8.92 14.55
C ASN A 448 -15.36 8.03 15.62
N ASP A 449 -14.29 8.44 16.25
CA ASP A 449 -13.74 7.73 17.39
C ASP A 449 -13.18 8.67 18.46
N VAL A 450 -13.23 8.20 19.69
CA VAL A 450 -12.56 8.81 20.84
C VAL A 450 -11.49 7.88 21.31
N THR A 451 -10.26 8.37 21.39
CA THR A 451 -9.18 7.66 22.04
C THR A 451 -8.99 8.18 23.46
N ALA A 452 -8.72 7.27 24.40
CA ALA A 452 -8.40 7.61 25.78
C ALA A 452 -7.14 6.90 26.21
N THR A 453 -6.07 7.66 26.54
CA THR A 453 -4.83 7.10 27.06
C THR A 453 -4.81 7.22 28.58
N LEU A 454 -4.86 6.07 29.24
CA LEU A 454 -4.90 5.97 30.70
C LEU A 454 -3.71 5.11 31.18
N GLY A 455 -3.02 5.56 32.21
CA GLY A 455 -1.89 4.83 32.75
C GLY A 455 -1.90 4.81 34.27
N HIS A 456 -1.62 3.66 34.84
CA HIS A 456 -1.38 3.52 36.27
C HIS A 456 -0.22 2.56 36.52
N GLY A 457 0.88 3.10 37.05
CA GLY A 457 2.07 2.33 37.39
C GLY A 457 2.68 1.64 36.16
N TRP A 458 2.70 0.30 36.13
CA TRP A 458 3.30 -0.52 35.07
C TRP A 458 2.32 -0.86 33.92
N MET A 459 1.06 -0.41 34.01
CA MET A 459 0.02 -0.71 33.02
C MET A 459 -0.47 0.57 32.35
N GLN A 460 -0.53 0.56 31.03
CA GLN A 460 -1.08 1.64 30.22
C GLN A 460 -2.14 1.09 29.30
N HIS A 461 -3.23 1.84 29.14
CA HIS A 461 -4.33 1.53 28.23
C HIS A 461 -4.43 2.63 27.18
N ALA A 462 -4.59 2.24 25.93
CA ALA A 462 -4.98 3.13 24.85
C ALA A 462 -6.32 2.61 24.28
N TRP A 463 -7.39 3.16 24.80
CA TRP A 463 -8.76 2.81 24.41
C TRP A 463 -9.15 3.57 23.15
N VAL A 464 -9.86 2.90 22.28
CA VAL A 464 -10.53 3.49 21.11
C VAL A 464 -11.99 3.03 21.13
N LEU A 465 -12.89 3.98 21.32
CA LEU A 465 -14.33 3.76 21.15
C LEU A 465 -14.77 4.49 19.90
N GLY A 466 -15.37 3.79 18.96
CA GLY A 466 -15.72 4.39 17.68
C GLY A 466 -17.09 3.94 17.15
N PHE A 467 -17.58 4.78 16.25
CA PHE A 467 -18.77 4.56 15.45
C PHE A 467 -18.47 4.86 13.99
N ASP A 468 -18.81 3.91 13.12
CA ASP A 468 -18.70 4.06 11.68
C ASP A 468 -20.07 3.92 11.02
N TYR A 469 -20.25 4.68 9.95
CA TYR A 469 -21.40 4.60 9.08
C TYR A 469 -20.94 4.71 7.64
N SER A 470 -21.41 3.81 6.78
CA SER A 470 -21.28 3.90 5.34
C SER A 470 -22.62 3.66 4.66
N ARG A 471 -22.80 4.32 3.52
CA ARG A 471 -23.91 4.07 2.62
C ARG A 471 -23.37 4.07 1.19
N ILE A 472 -23.62 2.99 0.51
CA ILE A 472 -23.34 2.82 -0.91
C ILE A 472 -24.67 2.79 -1.62
N GLN A 473 -24.80 3.55 -2.67
CA GLN A 473 -25.92 3.49 -3.60
C GLN A 473 -25.33 3.17 -4.98
N ASP A 474 -25.56 1.95 -5.43
CA ASP A 474 -25.22 1.55 -6.77
C ASP A 474 -26.13 2.31 -7.72
N GLY A 475 -25.55 3.07 -8.61
CA GLY A 475 -26.29 3.75 -9.67
C GLY A 475 -26.79 2.73 -10.68
N ASN A 476 -27.73 3.14 -11.52
CA ASN A 476 -28.30 2.28 -12.54
C ASN A 476 -27.22 1.65 -13.40
N GLY A 477 -26.69 0.52 -12.95
CA GLY A 477 -25.80 -0.31 -13.74
C GLY A 477 -26.55 -0.79 -14.96
N PHE A 478 -25.95 -0.61 -16.12
CA PHE A 478 -26.45 -1.09 -17.39
C PHE A 478 -25.40 -2.01 -17.96
N ASP A 479 -25.78 -3.25 -18.15
CA ASP A 479 -24.96 -4.27 -18.77
C ASP A 479 -25.66 -4.72 -20.07
N ALA A 480 -24.95 -4.65 -21.17
CA ALA A 480 -25.51 -4.94 -22.46
C ALA A 480 -24.50 -5.68 -23.35
N PHE A 481 -24.97 -6.69 -24.01
CA PHE A 481 -24.16 -7.52 -24.91
C PHE A 481 -24.60 -7.32 -26.36
N GLY A 482 -23.60 -7.27 -27.23
CA GLY A 482 -23.81 -7.13 -28.65
C GLY A 482 -24.06 -8.46 -29.36
N PRO A 483 -24.32 -8.43 -30.69
CA PRO A 483 -24.40 -9.61 -31.48
C PRO A 483 -23.07 -10.38 -31.47
N ASN A 484 -23.17 -11.70 -31.43
CA ASN A 484 -22.00 -12.56 -31.48
C ASN A 484 -21.35 -12.53 -32.87
N VAL A 485 -20.03 -12.55 -32.89
CA VAL A 485 -19.21 -12.60 -34.09
C VAL A 485 -18.32 -13.85 -34.03
N THR A 486 -18.25 -14.61 -35.12
CA THR A 486 -17.23 -15.67 -35.20
C THR A 486 -15.86 -15.05 -35.42
N TYR A 487 -14.88 -15.43 -34.59
CA TYR A 487 -13.55 -14.90 -34.61
C TYR A 487 -12.50 -16.01 -34.50
N ASN A 488 -11.37 -15.89 -35.17
CA ASN A 488 -10.30 -16.88 -35.09
C ASN A 488 -9.07 -16.29 -34.40
N VAL A 489 -8.68 -16.85 -33.26
CA VAL A 489 -7.60 -16.34 -32.39
C VAL A 489 -6.19 -16.57 -32.94
N PHE A 490 -5.99 -17.28 -34.03
CA PHE A 490 -4.70 -17.47 -34.68
C PHE A 490 -4.49 -16.54 -35.87
N THR A 491 -5.56 -16.30 -36.63
CA THR A 491 -5.49 -15.41 -37.79
C THR A 491 -5.74 -13.97 -37.39
N GLY A 492 -6.42 -13.77 -36.28
CA GLY A 492 -6.69 -12.47 -35.72
C GLY A 492 -7.59 -11.61 -36.63
N GLY A 493 -7.48 -10.36 -36.42
CA GLY A 493 -8.19 -9.31 -37.09
C GLY A 493 -8.78 -8.39 -36.03
N VAL A 494 -8.96 -7.13 -36.39
CA VAL A 494 -9.59 -6.16 -35.50
C VAL A 494 -11.06 -6.51 -35.40
N LEU A 495 -11.56 -6.80 -34.21
CA LEU A 495 -13.00 -6.91 -33.97
C LEU A 495 -13.67 -5.56 -34.33
N PRO A 496 -14.82 -5.56 -35.02
CA PRO A 496 -15.46 -4.31 -35.42
C PRO A 496 -15.93 -3.54 -34.16
N PRO A 497 -16.09 -2.20 -34.23
CA PRO A 497 -16.81 -1.51 -33.16
C PRO A 497 -18.21 -2.13 -33.02
N PRO A 498 -18.72 -2.30 -31.80
CA PRO A 498 -20.07 -2.81 -31.60
C PRO A 498 -21.08 -1.88 -32.30
N THR A 499 -21.80 -2.37 -33.27
CA THR A 499 -22.79 -1.58 -34.05
C THR A 499 -24.15 -1.53 -33.38
N SER A 500 -24.45 -2.48 -32.54
CA SER A 500 -25.64 -2.52 -31.69
C SER A 500 -25.30 -3.31 -30.43
N VAL A 501 -25.75 -2.82 -29.30
CA VAL A 501 -25.68 -3.51 -28.02
C VAL A 501 -27.12 -3.77 -27.61
N LEU A 502 -27.44 -5.01 -27.25
CA LEU A 502 -28.76 -5.38 -26.76
C LEU A 502 -29.12 -4.54 -25.55
N SER A 503 -30.33 -4.00 -25.49
CA SER A 503 -30.76 -3.23 -24.34
C SER A 503 -30.92 -4.15 -23.11
N SER A 504 -30.83 -3.57 -21.91
CA SER A 504 -31.08 -4.33 -20.67
C SER A 504 -32.47 -4.98 -20.61
N SER A 505 -33.45 -4.47 -21.39
CA SER A 505 -34.78 -5.06 -21.55
C SER A 505 -34.76 -6.34 -22.36
N ASP A 506 -33.77 -6.51 -23.24
CA ASP A 506 -33.60 -7.71 -24.08
C ASP A 506 -32.78 -8.79 -23.34
N TYR A 507 -32.10 -8.39 -22.28
CA TYR A 507 -31.41 -9.27 -21.32
C TYR A 507 -32.39 -9.67 -20.24
N ALA A 508 -33.08 -10.75 -20.49
CA ALA A 508 -34.16 -11.23 -19.67
C ALA A 508 -33.78 -11.39 -18.18
N ALA A 509 -34.47 -10.64 -17.35
CA ALA A 509 -35.10 -11.18 -16.14
C ALA A 509 -34.18 -12.03 -15.23
N GLY A 510 -33.06 -11.52 -14.84
CA GLY A 510 -32.23 -12.23 -13.86
C GLY A 510 -31.40 -11.31 -12.99
N TYR A 511 -31.11 -10.12 -13.46
CA TYR A 511 -30.37 -9.12 -12.68
C TYR A 511 -31.33 -8.18 -11.93
N PHE A 512 -30.91 -7.72 -10.77
CA PHE A 512 -31.69 -6.79 -9.96
C PHE A 512 -32.01 -5.54 -10.76
N SER A 513 -33.29 -5.29 -10.98
CA SER A 513 -33.75 -4.05 -11.57
C SER A 513 -33.92 -3.01 -10.47
N GLY A 514 -33.12 -1.97 -10.46
CA GLY A 514 -33.19 -0.90 -9.48
C GLY A 514 -31.82 -0.43 -9.06
N SER A 515 -31.78 0.68 -8.32
CA SER A 515 -30.55 1.17 -7.71
C SER A 515 -30.44 0.61 -6.30
N PRO A 516 -29.79 -0.53 -6.11
CA PRO A 516 -29.64 -1.10 -4.77
C PRO A 516 -28.86 -0.12 -3.89
N TRP A 517 -29.18 -0.08 -2.64
CA TRP A 517 -28.35 0.60 -1.68
C TRP A 517 -28.01 -0.31 -0.51
N THR A 518 -26.80 -0.13 -0.03
CA THR A 518 -26.27 -0.83 1.11
C THR A 518 -25.91 0.18 2.19
N LYS A 519 -26.32 -0.09 3.42
CA LYS A 519 -25.90 0.64 4.60
C LYS A 519 -25.15 -0.28 5.54
N GLU A 520 -24.05 0.19 6.05
CA GLU A 520 -23.37 -0.42 7.16
C GLU A 520 -23.22 0.58 8.30
N SER A 521 -23.47 0.13 9.52
CA SER A 521 -23.12 0.87 10.72
C SER A 521 -22.42 -0.05 11.71
N GLY A 522 -21.40 0.45 12.38
CA GLY A 522 -20.64 -0.32 13.34
C GLY A 522 -20.25 0.48 14.56
N VAL A 523 -20.36 -0.15 15.72
CA VAL A 523 -19.78 0.35 16.97
C VAL A 523 -18.66 -0.58 17.37
N PHE A 524 -17.50 -0.04 17.70
CA PHE A 524 -16.36 -0.84 18.11
C PHE A 524 -15.70 -0.28 19.36
N LEU A 525 -15.11 -1.20 20.12
CA LEU A 525 -14.27 -0.89 21.26
C LEU A 525 -12.97 -1.65 21.10
N GLN A 526 -11.86 -0.95 21.27
CA GLN A 526 -10.51 -1.51 21.24
C GLN A 526 -9.75 -1.04 22.48
N ASP A 527 -8.95 -1.91 23.07
CA ASP A 527 -7.99 -1.57 24.11
C ASP A 527 -6.61 -2.12 23.75
N GLN A 528 -5.64 -1.23 23.65
CA GLN A 528 -4.23 -1.59 23.55
C GLN A 528 -3.62 -1.44 24.95
N ILE A 529 -3.27 -2.57 25.55
CA ILE A 529 -2.79 -2.63 26.92
C ILE A 529 -1.28 -2.89 26.88
N SER A 530 -0.49 -1.94 27.37
CA SER A 530 0.95 -2.13 27.58
C SER A 530 1.22 -2.48 29.02
N LEU A 531 1.84 -3.68 29.25
CA LEU A 531 2.18 -4.17 30.59
C LEU A 531 3.69 -4.15 30.76
N GLY A 532 4.18 -3.19 31.50
CA GLY A 532 5.60 -2.92 31.63
C GLY A 532 6.25 -2.57 30.29
N MET A 533 7.46 -3.10 30.08
CA MET A 533 8.23 -2.85 28.85
C MET A 533 8.14 -4.02 27.84
N HIS A 534 7.48 -5.11 28.20
CA HIS A 534 7.58 -6.36 27.44
C HIS A 534 6.29 -6.80 26.76
N TRP A 535 5.14 -6.49 27.30
CA TRP A 535 3.88 -7.04 26.80
C TRP A 535 2.97 -5.94 26.25
N ASN A 536 2.46 -6.16 25.04
CA ASN A 536 1.36 -5.39 24.50
C ASN A 536 0.23 -6.34 24.12
N VAL A 537 -0.97 -6.08 24.63
CA VAL A 537 -2.18 -6.87 24.39
C VAL A 537 -3.16 -5.99 23.61
N LEU A 538 -3.70 -6.49 22.53
CA LEU A 538 -4.78 -5.88 21.76
C LEU A 538 -6.06 -6.67 21.97
N LEU A 539 -7.08 -6.03 22.50
CA LEU A 539 -8.44 -6.56 22.60
C LEU A 539 -9.36 -5.65 21.79
N ALA A 540 -10.10 -6.23 20.86
CA ALA A 540 -11.02 -5.44 20.07
C ALA A 540 -12.30 -6.23 19.78
N VAL A 541 -13.43 -5.53 19.77
CA VAL A 541 -14.73 -6.08 19.41
C VAL A 541 -15.51 -5.05 18.63
N ARG A 542 -16.15 -5.47 17.55
CA ARG A 542 -17.04 -4.66 16.73
C ARG A 542 -18.40 -5.35 16.63
N ARG A 543 -19.47 -4.55 16.73
CA ARG A 543 -20.81 -4.95 16.33
C ARG A 543 -21.17 -4.22 15.05
N THR A 544 -21.30 -4.94 13.97
CA THR A 544 -21.72 -4.43 12.66
C THR A 544 -23.20 -4.70 12.45
N SER A 545 -23.93 -3.71 11.98
CA SER A 545 -25.29 -3.80 11.45
C SER A 545 -25.26 -3.47 9.98
N TYR A 546 -25.84 -4.34 9.19
CA TYR A 546 -25.80 -4.30 7.74
C TYR A 546 -27.22 -4.35 7.18
N GLU A 547 -27.55 -3.49 6.23
CA GLU A 547 -28.87 -3.38 5.61
C GLU A 547 -28.68 -3.21 4.10
N ILE A 548 -29.30 -4.10 3.32
CA ILE A 548 -29.38 -3.98 1.86
C ILE A 548 -30.83 -3.79 1.47
N GLN A 549 -31.08 -2.90 0.54
CA GLN A 549 -32.36 -2.77 -0.13
C GLN A 549 -32.17 -2.79 -1.64
N THR A 550 -32.93 -3.64 -2.31
CA THR A 550 -32.96 -3.74 -3.77
C THR A 550 -34.38 -4.15 -4.19
N THR A 551 -34.57 -4.37 -5.48
CA THR A 551 -35.83 -4.88 -6.02
C THR A 551 -35.58 -6.17 -6.78
N TYR A 552 -36.52 -7.10 -6.67
CA TYR A 552 -36.55 -8.27 -7.56
C TYR A 552 -36.81 -7.85 -9.01
N PRO A 553 -36.54 -8.75 -9.98
CA PRO A 553 -36.87 -8.50 -11.39
C PRO A 553 -38.35 -8.21 -11.66
N ASP A 554 -39.26 -8.69 -10.81
CA ASP A 554 -40.69 -8.40 -10.86
C ASP A 554 -41.09 -7.04 -10.25
N GLY A 555 -40.08 -6.25 -9.77
CA GLY A 555 -40.28 -4.95 -9.16
C GLY A 555 -40.66 -5.01 -7.66
N SER A 556 -40.80 -6.18 -7.05
CA SER A 556 -41.09 -6.29 -5.63
C SER A 556 -39.85 -5.92 -4.79
N PRO A 557 -40.01 -5.22 -3.64
CA PRO A 557 -38.89 -4.82 -2.81
C PRO A 557 -38.27 -6.01 -2.08
N TRP A 558 -36.96 -6.04 -2.00
CA TRP A 558 -36.21 -6.99 -1.20
C TRP A 558 -35.32 -6.25 -0.19
N ASN A 559 -35.39 -6.64 1.06
CA ASN A 559 -34.63 -6.05 2.14
C ASN A 559 -33.94 -7.14 2.94
N LEU A 560 -32.67 -6.95 3.20
CA LEU A 560 -31.85 -7.77 4.09
C LEU A 560 -31.35 -6.94 5.25
N HIS A 561 -31.54 -7.42 6.47
CA HIS A 561 -30.92 -6.85 7.67
C HIS A 561 -30.20 -7.94 8.44
N LYS A 562 -28.90 -7.74 8.70
CA LYS A 562 -28.06 -8.66 9.46
C LYS A 562 -27.20 -7.88 10.46
N THR A 563 -26.91 -8.53 11.58
CA THR A 563 -25.95 -8.03 12.57
C THR A 563 -24.95 -9.10 12.92
N HIS A 564 -23.69 -8.70 13.12
CA HIS A 564 -22.65 -9.63 13.50
C HIS A 564 -21.67 -9.01 14.50
N TRP A 565 -21.06 -9.87 15.35
CA TRP A 565 -19.99 -9.49 16.26
C TRP A 565 -18.65 -9.98 15.73
N VAL A 566 -17.66 -9.09 15.67
CA VAL A 566 -16.32 -9.36 15.17
C VAL A 566 -15.32 -9.14 16.32
N PRO A 567 -14.94 -10.19 17.05
CA PRO A 567 -13.87 -10.09 18.04
C PRO A 567 -12.51 -10.25 17.39
N ASN A 568 -11.52 -9.46 17.83
CA ASN A 568 -10.12 -9.60 17.47
C ASN A 568 -9.25 -9.59 18.73
N PHE A 569 -8.23 -10.41 18.72
CA PHE A 569 -7.26 -10.54 19.82
C PHE A 569 -5.84 -10.51 19.26
N GLY A 570 -4.94 -9.82 19.95
CA GLY A 570 -3.53 -9.79 19.61
C GLY A 570 -2.64 -9.68 20.83
N LEU A 571 -1.45 -10.25 20.74
CA LEU A 571 -0.45 -10.25 21.79
C LEU A 571 0.93 -9.99 21.18
N VAL A 572 1.69 -9.10 21.79
CA VAL A 572 3.10 -8.85 21.47
C VAL A 572 3.94 -9.06 22.73
N TYR A 573 5.04 -9.77 22.59
CA TYR A 573 6.06 -9.88 23.61
C TYR A 573 7.38 -9.32 23.11
N LYS A 574 7.85 -8.24 23.71
CA LYS A 574 9.15 -7.63 23.42
C LYS A 574 10.25 -8.36 24.17
N LEU A 575 11.07 -9.12 23.46
CA LEU A 575 12.28 -9.74 24.00
C LEU A 575 13.34 -8.67 24.32
N THR A 576 13.45 -7.68 23.42
CA THR A 576 14.27 -6.48 23.56
C THR A 576 13.51 -5.29 22.96
N PRO A 577 13.93 -4.05 23.13
CA PRO A 577 13.30 -2.90 22.46
C PRO A 577 13.19 -3.07 20.92
N ASN A 578 14.12 -3.78 20.31
CA ASN A 578 14.28 -3.97 18.87
C ASN A 578 13.85 -5.34 18.37
N MET A 579 13.27 -6.18 19.25
CA MET A 579 12.82 -7.53 18.88
C MET A 579 11.50 -7.87 19.57
N SER A 580 10.49 -8.22 18.80
CA SER A 580 9.19 -8.65 19.30
C SER A 580 8.76 -9.98 18.67
N LEU A 581 8.06 -10.78 19.48
CA LEU A 581 7.25 -11.92 19.06
C LEU A 581 5.79 -11.51 19.14
N TYR A 582 4.97 -11.96 18.23
CA TYR A 582 3.54 -11.65 18.27
C TYR A 582 2.68 -12.83 17.84
N GLY A 583 1.42 -12.78 18.25
CA GLY A 583 0.37 -13.65 17.77
C GLY A 583 -0.97 -12.93 17.75
N ASN A 584 -1.82 -13.29 16.81
CA ASN A 584 -3.17 -12.75 16.73
C ASN A 584 -4.19 -13.79 16.27
N SER A 585 -5.46 -13.47 16.57
CA SER A 585 -6.62 -14.11 15.99
C SER A 585 -7.57 -13.01 15.52
N SER A 586 -7.87 -12.97 14.24
CA SER A 586 -8.76 -12.01 13.60
C SER A 586 -9.88 -12.73 12.85
N ASN A 587 -11.03 -12.07 12.75
CA ASN A 587 -12.21 -12.61 12.12
C ASN A 587 -12.69 -11.68 11.01
N GLY A 588 -13.18 -12.28 9.92
CA GLY A 588 -13.82 -11.62 8.81
C GLY A 588 -15.30 -11.99 8.73
N PHE A 589 -16.06 -11.07 8.21
CA PHE A 589 -17.49 -11.23 7.99
C PHE A 589 -17.87 -10.50 6.72
N GLN A 590 -18.58 -11.18 5.84
CA GLN A 590 -19.18 -10.59 4.65
C GLN A 590 -20.64 -11.06 4.57
N PRO A 591 -21.61 -10.14 4.60
CA PRO A 591 -22.99 -10.51 4.33
C PRO A 591 -23.13 -10.90 2.86
N ASP A 592 -23.79 -12.00 2.61
CA ASP A 592 -24.14 -12.41 1.26
C ASP A 592 -25.33 -11.57 0.76
N THR A 593 -25.21 -11.07 -0.45
CA THR A 593 -26.21 -10.20 -1.10
C THR A 593 -27.11 -10.95 -2.07
N TYR A 594 -26.88 -12.25 -2.26
CA TYR A 594 -27.54 -13.06 -3.26
C TYR A 594 -28.59 -13.98 -2.67
N LEU A 595 -29.49 -14.42 -3.53
CA LEU A 595 -30.51 -15.40 -3.21
C LEU A 595 -30.11 -16.77 -3.71
N GLY A 596 -30.27 -17.76 -2.85
CA GLY A 596 -30.17 -19.15 -3.23
C GLY A 596 -31.35 -19.61 -4.09
N LYS A 597 -31.27 -20.83 -4.58
CA LYS A 597 -32.32 -21.46 -5.41
C LYS A 597 -33.70 -21.50 -4.74
N ASP A 598 -33.74 -21.48 -3.42
CA ASP A 598 -34.97 -21.48 -2.61
C ASP A 598 -35.55 -20.08 -2.39
N GLY A 599 -34.97 -19.04 -3.00
CA GLY A 599 -35.37 -17.65 -2.85
C GLY A 599 -35.01 -17.04 -1.49
N ARG A 600 -34.18 -17.71 -0.69
CA ARG A 600 -33.71 -17.19 0.60
C ARG A 600 -32.32 -16.59 0.47
N PRO A 601 -31.99 -15.55 1.27
CA PRO A 601 -30.63 -15.04 1.34
C PRO A 601 -29.65 -16.13 1.74
N LEU A 602 -28.51 -16.21 1.07
CA LEU A 602 -27.43 -17.09 1.46
C LEU A 602 -26.88 -16.73 2.86
N PRO A 603 -26.26 -17.65 3.58
CA PRO A 603 -25.61 -17.35 4.86
C PRO A 603 -24.40 -16.42 4.61
N PRO A 604 -24.07 -15.54 5.54
CA PRO A 604 -22.89 -14.70 5.40
C PRO A 604 -21.62 -15.52 5.39
N SER A 605 -20.67 -15.16 4.58
CA SER A 605 -19.32 -15.77 4.56
C SER A 605 -18.51 -15.32 5.77
N LEU A 606 -17.95 -16.27 6.49
CA LEU A 606 -17.16 -16.04 7.70
C LEU A 606 -15.74 -16.54 7.51
N SER A 607 -14.77 -15.72 7.90
CA SER A 607 -13.38 -16.15 7.91
C SER A 607 -12.75 -16.00 9.27
N ARG A 608 -11.74 -16.83 9.53
CA ARG A 608 -10.92 -16.78 10.73
C ARG A 608 -9.46 -16.93 10.38
N GLN A 609 -8.63 -16.04 10.92
CA GLN A 609 -7.18 -16.15 10.86
C GLN A 609 -6.58 -16.41 12.23
N ILE A 610 -5.50 -17.18 12.22
CA ILE A 610 -4.51 -17.26 13.29
C ILE A 610 -3.16 -16.94 12.65
N GLU A 611 -2.42 -16.02 13.26
CA GLU A 611 -1.10 -15.62 12.82
C GLU A 611 -0.13 -15.57 14.00
N ALA A 612 1.11 -15.97 13.78
CA ALA A 612 2.21 -15.78 14.72
C ALA A 612 3.46 -15.35 13.97
N GLY A 613 4.28 -14.51 14.59
CA GLY A 613 5.46 -14.00 13.92
C GLY A 613 6.47 -13.34 14.84
N ALA A 614 7.53 -12.85 14.22
CA ALA A 614 8.60 -12.11 14.88
C ALA A 614 8.97 -10.87 14.06
N LYS A 615 9.33 -9.78 14.73
CA LYS A 615 9.79 -8.54 14.13
C LYS A 615 11.10 -8.10 14.76
N PHE A 616 11.99 -7.59 13.93
CA PHE A 616 13.34 -7.20 14.32
C PHE A 616 13.66 -5.85 13.69
N ASP A 617 14.00 -4.86 14.50
CA ASP A 617 14.58 -3.61 14.07
C ASP A 617 16.09 -3.74 14.08
N LEU A 618 16.70 -3.57 12.92
CA LEU A 618 18.08 -3.87 12.62
C LEU A 618 18.85 -2.59 12.22
N PHE A 619 20.18 -2.66 12.28
CA PHE A 619 21.06 -1.57 11.84
C PHE A 619 20.76 -0.22 12.51
N GLN A 620 20.53 -0.21 13.84
CA GLN A 620 20.16 0.97 14.62
C GLN A 620 18.83 1.57 14.15
N ASP A 621 17.81 0.72 14.07
CA ASP A 621 16.42 1.04 13.69
C ASP A 621 16.30 1.65 12.28
N ARG A 622 17.19 1.26 11.34
CA ARG A 622 17.15 1.69 9.94
C ARG A 622 16.59 0.66 8.99
N ALA A 623 16.38 -0.55 9.46
CA ALA A 623 15.74 -1.62 8.67
C ALA A 623 14.93 -2.52 9.58
N ARG A 624 13.82 -3.04 9.06
CA ARG A 624 12.94 -3.99 9.76
C ARG A 624 12.87 -5.30 9.01
N LEU A 625 13.01 -6.41 9.74
CA LEU A 625 12.71 -7.75 9.29
C LEU A 625 11.44 -8.23 10.01
N THR A 626 10.45 -8.67 9.23
CA THR A 626 9.23 -9.31 9.73
C THR A 626 9.13 -10.73 9.19
N VAL A 627 8.87 -11.69 10.04
CA VAL A 627 8.59 -13.08 9.68
C VAL A 627 7.23 -13.44 10.26
N ALA A 628 6.33 -13.95 9.42
CA ALA A 628 4.98 -14.33 9.80
C ALA A 628 4.63 -15.72 9.30
N ALA A 629 3.90 -16.49 10.11
CA ALA A 629 3.23 -17.72 9.72
C ALA A 629 1.74 -17.59 10.02
N TYR A 630 0.90 -17.93 9.05
CA TYR A 630 -0.54 -17.73 9.18
C TYR A 630 -1.35 -18.91 8.64
N ARG A 631 -2.59 -18.97 9.10
CA ARG A 631 -3.65 -19.81 8.55
C ARG A 631 -4.95 -19.03 8.53
N ILE A 632 -5.56 -18.92 7.34
CA ILE A 632 -6.89 -18.33 7.13
C ILE A 632 -7.82 -19.47 6.70
N MET A 633 -9.03 -19.47 7.23
CA MET A 633 -10.11 -20.39 6.85
C MET A 633 -11.34 -19.55 6.54
N LEU A 634 -11.87 -19.73 5.35
CA LEU A 634 -13.18 -19.22 4.90
C LEU A 634 -14.14 -20.42 4.89
N ASP A 635 -15.28 -20.30 5.54
CA ASP A 635 -16.21 -21.42 5.71
C ASP A 635 -16.97 -21.76 4.42
N HIS A 636 -17.35 -20.78 3.65
CA HIS A 636 -17.97 -20.97 2.33
C HIS A 636 -17.69 -19.75 1.45
N SER A 637 -17.79 -19.93 0.15
CA SER A 637 -17.73 -18.91 -0.89
C SER A 637 -19.06 -18.81 -1.62
N GLU A 638 -19.22 -17.80 -2.43
CA GLU A 638 -20.33 -17.66 -3.36
C GLU A 638 -19.92 -18.32 -4.71
N ASP A 639 -20.74 -19.23 -5.24
CA ASP A 639 -20.52 -19.85 -6.53
C ASP A 639 -21.76 -19.67 -7.42
N LEU A 640 -21.58 -19.19 -8.63
CA LEU A 640 -22.64 -19.07 -9.62
C LEU A 640 -22.94 -20.45 -10.22
N LEU A 641 -24.09 -21.01 -9.89
CA LEU A 641 -24.48 -22.34 -10.35
C LEU A 641 -25.26 -22.36 -11.67
N SER A 642 -25.91 -21.27 -12.05
CA SER A 642 -26.71 -21.20 -13.28
C SER A 642 -26.43 -19.93 -14.05
N LEU A 643 -25.92 -20.08 -15.26
CA LEU A 643 -25.72 -19.02 -16.25
C LEU A 643 -26.98 -18.80 -17.12
N GLN A 644 -28.08 -19.53 -16.84
CA GLN A 644 -29.35 -19.38 -17.53
C GLN A 644 -30.50 -19.08 -16.56
N PRO A 645 -31.48 -18.30 -16.96
CA PRO A 645 -32.60 -17.98 -16.08
C PRO A 645 -33.38 -19.24 -15.60
N PRO A 646 -33.81 -19.29 -14.33
CA PRO A 646 -33.53 -18.30 -13.29
C PRO A 646 -32.08 -18.41 -12.78
N TYR A 647 -31.39 -17.29 -12.77
CA TYR A 647 -30.04 -17.23 -12.20
C TYR A 647 -30.11 -17.39 -10.67
N TYR A 648 -29.25 -18.20 -10.11
CA TYR A 648 -29.12 -18.32 -8.66
C TYR A 648 -27.67 -18.65 -8.29
N ILE A 649 -27.30 -18.22 -7.11
CA ILE A 649 -25.99 -18.48 -6.51
C ILE A 649 -26.15 -19.58 -5.46
N VAL A 650 -25.15 -20.38 -5.30
CA VAL A 650 -25.08 -21.39 -4.24
C VAL A 650 -23.88 -21.09 -3.37
N SER A 651 -23.97 -21.56 -2.12
CA SER A 651 -22.85 -21.57 -1.22
C SER A 651 -21.82 -22.59 -1.74
N GLY A 652 -20.68 -22.08 -2.11
CA GLY A 652 -19.53 -22.88 -2.53
C GLY A 652 -18.73 -23.44 -1.37
N PRO A 653 -17.67 -24.21 -1.63
CA PRO A 653 -16.96 -24.99 -0.62
C PRO A 653 -16.13 -24.16 0.37
N GLY A 654 -16.01 -22.86 0.16
CA GLY A 654 -15.07 -22.03 0.90
C GLY A 654 -13.61 -22.37 0.61
N GLN A 655 -12.68 -21.71 1.33
CA GLN A 655 -11.26 -21.77 1.00
C GLN A 655 -10.40 -21.74 2.26
N SER A 656 -9.25 -22.38 2.22
CA SER A 656 -8.23 -22.28 3.25
C SER A 656 -6.88 -21.91 2.69
N ASN A 657 -6.18 -20.99 3.34
CA ASN A 657 -4.80 -20.65 3.04
C ASN A 657 -3.91 -20.75 4.27
N LYS A 658 -2.73 -21.32 4.10
CA LYS A 658 -1.66 -21.32 5.10
C LYS A 658 -0.35 -20.95 4.44
N GLY A 659 0.42 -20.09 5.09
CA GLY A 659 1.64 -19.59 4.50
C GLY A 659 2.66 -19.09 5.51
N ILE A 660 3.85 -18.82 4.96
CA ILE A 660 4.96 -18.16 5.64
C ILE A 660 5.35 -16.96 4.77
N GLU A 661 5.55 -15.83 5.43
CA GLU A 661 5.96 -14.57 4.82
C GLU A 661 7.23 -14.06 5.50
N VAL A 662 8.12 -13.47 4.71
CA VAL A 662 9.32 -12.79 5.18
C VAL A 662 9.42 -11.47 4.45
N GLU A 663 9.53 -10.37 5.19
CA GLU A 663 9.75 -9.02 4.64
C GLU A 663 10.93 -8.38 5.32
N PHE A 664 11.80 -7.75 4.52
CA PHE A 664 12.89 -6.93 5.00
C PHE A 664 12.91 -5.62 4.23
N ASN A 665 12.82 -4.50 4.93
CA ASN A 665 12.77 -3.17 4.34
C ASN A 665 13.67 -2.22 5.11
N GLY A 666 14.53 -1.46 4.42
CA GLY A 666 15.30 -0.39 5.04
C GLY A 666 16.72 -0.23 4.52
N LYS A 667 17.53 0.50 5.30
CA LYS A 667 18.93 0.81 4.99
C LYS A 667 19.88 -0.16 5.68
N VAL A 668 20.58 -0.96 4.91
CA VAL A 668 21.64 -1.85 5.40
C VAL A 668 22.91 -1.05 5.75
N THR A 669 23.21 -0.04 4.95
CA THR A 669 24.25 0.95 5.20
C THR A 669 23.71 2.35 4.89
N SER A 670 24.52 3.41 5.13
CA SER A 670 24.13 4.77 4.73
C SER A 670 23.82 4.90 3.23
N ASN A 671 24.37 4.02 2.40
CA ASN A 671 24.36 4.10 0.96
C ASN A 671 23.57 2.97 0.27
N VAL A 672 23.23 1.92 1.00
CA VAL A 672 22.51 0.74 0.48
C VAL A 672 21.15 0.64 1.14
N SER A 673 20.11 0.70 0.33
CA SER A 673 18.72 0.41 0.74
C SER A 673 18.26 -0.87 0.07
N VAL A 674 17.54 -1.71 0.82
CA VAL A 674 17.02 -3.00 0.34
C VAL A 674 15.57 -3.15 0.75
N SER A 675 14.74 -3.63 -0.18
CA SER A 675 13.39 -4.13 0.06
C SER A 675 13.32 -5.55 -0.46
N THR A 676 12.84 -6.47 0.35
CA THR A 676 12.61 -7.85 -0.09
C THR A 676 11.37 -8.43 0.57
N ALA A 677 10.63 -9.21 -0.20
CA ALA A 677 9.43 -9.90 0.21
C ALA A 677 9.47 -11.35 -0.31
N TYR A 678 9.23 -12.30 0.56
CA TYR A 678 9.11 -13.71 0.21
C TYR A 678 7.82 -14.27 0.79
N THR A 679 7.09 -15.01 -0.02
CA THR A 679 5.87 -15.73 0.36
C THR A 679 5.97 -17.17 -0.08
N ARG A 680 5.60 -18.07 0.81
CA ARG A 680 5.26 -19.45 0.48
C ARG A 680 3.88 -19.76 1.05
N ALA A 681 2.91 -19.98 0.17
CA ALA A 681 1.52 -20.19 0.53
C ALA A 681 0.95 -21.48 -0.07
N SER A 682 -0.07 -22.01 0.55
CA SER A 682 -0.84 -23.16 0.05
C SER A 682 -2.31 -22.84 0.19
N VAL A 683 -2.91 -22.45 -0.93
CA VAL A 683 -4.34 -22.16 -1.07
C VAL A 683 -5.05 -23.41 -1.56
N ARG A 684 -6.17 -23.75 -0.94
CA ARG A 684 -7.01 -24.90 -1.33
C ARG A 684 -8.48 -24.59 -1.07
N ASN A 685 -9.32 -25.03 -1.95
CA ASN A 685 -10.75 -25.10 -1.68
C ASN A 685 -11.04 -26.16 -0.60
N ASN A 686 -12.09 -25.98 0.20
CA ASN A 686 -12.39 -26.87 1.30
C ASN A 686 -12.86 -28.28 0.83
N ASP A 687 -13.27 -28.43 -0.43
CA ASP A 687 -13.53 -29.70 -1.08
C ASP A 687 -12.26 -30.45 -1.51
N GLY A 688 -11.08 -29.83 -1.33
CA GLY A 688 -9.79 -30.41 -1.65
C GLY A 688 -9.27 -30.07 -3.04
N THR A 689 -10.04 -29.38 -3.90
CA THR A 689 -9.59 -28.94 -5.21
C THR A 689 -8.52 -27.85 -5.10
N PRO A 690 -7.60 -27.73 -6.07
CA PRO A 690 -6.64 -26.63 -6.10
C PRO A 690 -7.36 -25.30 -6.30
N ALA A 691 -6.90 -24.26 -5.60
CA ALA A 691 -7.28 -22.90 -5.95
C ALA A 691 -6.49 -22.42 -7.18
N THR A 692 -7.14 -21.61 -8.01
CA THR A 692 -6.58 -21.02 -9.22
C THR A 692 -6.04 -19.60 -8.96
N GLY A 693 -5.22 -19.09 -9.86
CA GLY A 693 -4.67 -17.73 -9.80
C GLY A 693 -3.40 -17.60 -8.94
N GLU A 694 -3.18 -18.44 -7.94
CA GLU A 694 -2.15 -18.23 -6.94
C GLU A 694 -0.87 -19.06 -7.16
N PRO A 695 0.32 -18.41 -7.28
CA PRO A 695 1.61 -19.10 -7.26
C PRO A 695 1.97 -19.51 -5.82
N LYS A 696 2.46 -20.75 -5.65
CA LYS A 696 2.85 -21.25 -4.31
C LYS A 696 4.01 -20.51 -3.67
N GLN A 697 4.87 -19.86 -4.47
CA GLN A 697 6.02 -19.11 -3.98
C GLN A 697 6.17 -17.85 -4.81
N ARG A 698 6.46 -16.75 -4.11
CA ARG A 698 6.82 -15.46 -4.68
C ARG A 698 8.03 -14.90 -3.95
N PHE A 699 8.88 -14.24 -4.69
CA PHE A 699 10.05 -13.56 -4.18
C PHE A 699 10.22 -12.24 -4.90
N ASN A 700 10.31 -11.16 -4.16
CA ASN A 700 10.68 -9.84 -4.66
C ASN A 700 11.94 -9.36 -3.92
N LEU A 701 12.86 -8.79 -4.67
CA LEU A 701 14.04 -8.12 -4.15
C LEU A 701 14.25 -6.84 -4.96
N TRP A 702 14.41 -5.72 -4.27
CA TRP A 702 14.87 -4.47 -4.83
C TRP A 702 16.01 -3.91 -3.97
N ALA A 703 17.11 -3.51 -4.60
CA ALA A 703 18.25 -2.92 -3.94
C ALA A 703 18.68 -1.63 -4.65
N SER A 704 19.04 -0.61 -3.88
CA SER A 704 19.51 0.67 -4.37
C SER A 704 20.82 1.04 -3.70
N TYR A 705 21.77 1.54 -4.49
CA TYR A 705 23.07 2.02 -4.03
C TYR A 705 23.31 3.45 -4.51
N CYS A 706 23.65 4.35 -3.57
CA CYS A 706 24.04 5.72 -3.87
C CYS A 706 25.55 5.89 -3.70
N PHE A 707 26.25 6.45 -4.67
CA PHE A 707 27.67 6.73 -4.58
C PHE A 707 27.93 7.93 -3.65
N PRO A 708 28.68 7.74 -2.54
CA PRO A 708 28.78 8.77 -1.49
C PRO A 708 29.78 9.88 -1.80
N LEU A 709 30.81 9.59 -2.57
CA LEU A 709 31.99 10.44 -2.72
C LEU A 709 32.54 10.47 -4.16
N GLY A 710 33.42 11.47 -4.43
CA GLY A 710 34.17 11.60 -5.67
C GLY A 710 33.33 12.13 -6.83
N ALA A 711 33.75 11.84 -8.04
CA ALA A 711 33.11 12.27 -9.29
C ALA A 711 31.71 11.66 -9.49
N LEU A 712 31.39 10.57 -8.79
CA LEU A 712 30.09 9.90 -8.86
C LEU A 712 29.11 10.34 -7.76
N ARG A 713 29.45 11.32 -6.93
CA ARG A 713 28.53 11.83 -5.91
C ARG A 713 27.21 12.27 -6.54
N GLY A 714 26.10 11.76 -6.00
CA GLY A 714 24.76 12.01 -6.52
C GLY A 714 24.28 10.97 -7.54
N PHE A 715 25.19 10.19 -8.18
CA PHE A 715 24.80 9.03 -8.95
C PHE A 715 24.41 7.85 -8.06
N GLY A 716 23.57 7.00 -8.59
CA GLY A 716 23.23 5.73 -7.99
C GLY A 716 22.72 4.73 -9.01
N VAL A 717 22.64 3.50 -8.56
CA VAL A 717 22.10 2.39 -9.33
C VAL A 717 21.09 1.63 -8.46
N ALA A 718 20.03 1.13 -9.07
CA ALA A 718 19.12 0.23 -8.39
C ALA A 718 18.69 -0.87 -9.33
N GLY A 719 18.25 -1.99 -8.76
CA GLY A 719 17.74 -3.10 -9.54
C GLY A 719 17.14 -4.16 -8.64
N GLY A 720 16.33 -5.01 -9.26
CA GLY A 720 15.65 -6.05 -8.55
C GLY A 720 15.12 -7.15 -9.43
N VAL A 721 14.53 -8.14 -8.77
CA VAL A 721 13.92 -9.30 -9.39
C VAL A 721 12.60 -9.64 -8.68
N LEU A 722 11.57 -9.85 -9.48
CA LEU A 722 10.29 -10.43 -9.04
C LEU A 722 10.20 -11.84 -9.65
N ALA A 723 10.24 -12.85 -8.82
CA ALA A 723 10.13 -14.25 -9.24
C ALA A 723 8.88 -14.90 -8.63
N ARG A 724 8.21 -15.75 -9.41
CA ARG A 724 7.07 -16.54 -8.98
C ARG A 724 7.16 -17.97 -9.47
N SER A 725 6.68 -18.91 -8.68
CA SER A 725 6.53 -20.30 -9.12
C SER A 725 5.37 -20.43 -10.13
N ARG A 726 5.20 -21.61 -10.70
CA ARG A 726 4.03 -21.92 -11.52
C ARG A 726 2.72 -21.65 -10.76
N SER A 727 1.71 -21.20 -11.48
CA SER A 727 0.33 -21.06 -11.02
C SER A 727 -0.61 -21.91 -11.88
N LEU A 728 -1.85 -22.07 -11.41
CA LEU A 728 -2.90 -22.80 -12.07
C LEU A 728 -4.02 -21.83 -12.43
N GLY A 729 -4.58 -21.96 -13.64
CA GLY A 729 -5.91 -21.52 -14.00
C GLY A 729 -6.80 -22.74 -14.16
N GLN A 730 -8.05 -22.55 -14.52
CA GLN A 730 -8.99 -23.63 -14.86
C GLN A 730 -9.72 -23.25 -16.13
N PHE A 731 -9.98 -24.22 -17.01
CA PHE A 731 -10.84 -23.99 -18.15
C PHE A 731 -12.21 -23.53 -17.67
N SER A 732 -12.84 -22.64 -18.42
CA SER A 732 -14.14 -22.05 -18.08
C SER A 732 -15.25 -23.10 -17.95
N ASP A 733 -15.11 -24.25 -18.62
CA ASP A 733 -16.02 -25.41 -18.53
C ASP A 733 -15.66 -26.37 -17.37
N GLY A 734 -14.60 -26.07 -16.59
CA GLY A 734 -14.12 -26.89 -15.50
C GLY A 734 -13.43 -28.20 -15.90
N SER A 735 -13.23 -28.47 -17.20
CA SER A 735 -12.73 -29.74 -17.72
C SER A 735 -11.28 -30.07 -17.38
N ALA A 736 -10.42 -29.03 -17.25
CA ALA A 736 -9.00 -29.19 -17.01
C ALA A 736 -8.37 -27.97 -16.31
N TYR A 737 -7.13 -28.14 -15.83
CA TYR A 737 -6.34 -27.03 -15.26
C TYR A 737 -5.33 -26.50 -16.29
N ILE A 738 -5.18 -25.18 -16.30
CA ILE A 738 -4.20 -24.45 -17.10
C ILE A 738 -2.92 -24.31 -16.29
N HIS A 739 -1.78 -24.50 -16.93
CA HIS A 739 -0.46 -24.43 -16.33
C HIS A 739 0.33 -23.20 -16.79
N ILE A 740 0.41 -22.17 -15.96
CA ILE A 740 1.30 -21.02 -16.20
C ILE A 740 2.67 -21.33 -15.61
N PRO A 741 3.76 -21.24 -16.38
CA PRO A 741 5.10 -21.59 -15.91
C PRO A 741 5.61 -20.59 -14.86
N GLY A 742 6.57 -21.04 -14.05
CA GLY A 742 7.33 -20.15 -13.17
C GLY A 742 8.15 -19.15 -14.00
N GLN A 743 8.23 -17.91 -13.52
CA GLN A 743 8.83 -16.81 -14.28
C GLN A 743 9.52 -15.80 -13.36
N ALA A 744 10.44 -15.02 -13.93
CA ALA A 744 11.14 -13.96 -13.25
C ALA A 744 11.19 -12.71 -14.13
N ASP A 745 10.80 -11.59 -13.55
CA ASP A 745 10.93 -10.25 -14.09
C ASP A 745 12.12 -9.55 -13.43
N VAL A 746 13.01 -8.96 -14.23
CA VAL A 746 14.20 -8.25 -13.77
C VAL A 746 14.10 -6.80 -14.21
N ALA A 747 14.31 -5.88 -13.28
CA ALA A 747 14.34 -4.45 -13.55
C ALA A 747 15.62 -3.82 -13.02
N ALA A 748 16.07 -2.75 -13.67
CA ALA A 748 17.24 -1.98 -13.23
C ALA A 748 17.08 -0.52 -13.60
N ASN A 749 17.68 0.38 -12.80
CA ASN A 749 17.78 1.78 -13.16
C ASN A 749 19.12 2.41 -12.74
N VAL A 750 19.39 3.54 -13.37
CA VAL A 750 20.49 4.44 -13.01
C VAL A 750 19.87 5.80 -12.71
N PHE A 751 20.30 6.42 -11.65
CA PHE A 751 19.76 7.72 -11.26
C PHE A 751 20.86 8.71 -10.87
N TYR A 752 20.50 9.99 -10.98
CA TYR A 752 21.30 11.09 -10.47
C TYR A 752 20.42 12.01 -9.64
N ARG A 753 20.85 12.37 -8.45
CA ARG A 753 20.11 13.20 -7.50
C ARG A 753 20.95 14.35 -6.99
N THR A 754 20.36 15.52 -6.99
CA THR A 754 20.87 16.74 -6.36
C THR A 754 19.89 17.23 -5.28
N ALA A 755 20.16 18.35 -4.65
CA ALA A 755 19.22 18.96 -3.70
C ALA A 755 17.94 19.51 -4.39
N SER A 756 18.04 19.90 -5.68
CA SER A 756 16.96 20.59 -6.39
C SER A 756 16.35 19.79 -7.55
N TRP A 757 16.98 18.71 -7.99
CA TRP A 757 16.43 17.87 -9.06
C TRP A 757 16.95 16.45 -9.02
N SER A 758 16.19 15.56 -9.61
CA SER A 758 16.60 14.16 -9.83
C SER A 758 16.22 13.71 -11.23
N LEU A 759 16.99 12.77 -11.76
CA LEU A 759 16.73 12.09 -13.04
C LEU A 759 16.98 10.60 -12.86
N THR A 760 16.07 9.77 -13.35
CA THR A 760 16.18 8.31 -13.28
C THR A 760 15.87 7.72 -14.65
N PHE A 761 16.75 6.89 -15.17
CA PHE A 761 16.49 6.06 -16.34
C PHE A 761 16.40 4.60 -15.92
N GLY A 762 15.25 3.98 -16.19
CA GLY A 762 14.93 2.62 -15.81
C GLY A 762 14.57 1.73 -16.98
N VAL A 763 14.79 0.43 -16.79
CA VAL A 763 14.38 -0.63 -17.71
C VAL A 763 13.63 -1.68 -16.91
N LYS A 764 12.33 -1.88 -17.20
CA LYS A 764 11.51 -2.97 -16.69
C LYS A 764 11.58 -4.15 -17.66
N ASN A 765 11.43 -5.37 -17.19
CA ASN A 765 11.63 -6.61 -17.95
C ASN A 765 12.95 -6.57 -18.77
N LEU A 766 14.04 -6.32 -18.08
CA LEU A 766 15.37 -6.15 -18.67
C LEU A 766 15.77 -7.31 -19.60
N LEU A 767 15.32 -8.53 -19.27
CA LEU A 767 15.63 -9.74 -20.05
C LEU A 767 14.75 -9.89 -21.29
N GLY A 768 13.71 -9.06 -21.46
CA GLY A 768 12.80 -9.09 -22.61
C GLY A 768 12.04 -10.40 -22.75
N ARG A 769 11.70 -11.05 -21.64
CA ARG A 769 10.96 -12.32 -21.66
C ARG A 769 9.46 -12.07 -21.81
N GLN A 770 8.76 -13.00 -22.46
CA GLN A 770 7.32 -13.04 -22.41
C GLN A 770 6.92 -13.46 -20.99
N LEU A 771 6.15 -12.62 -20.33
CA LEU A 771 5.65 -12.82 -18.95
C LEU A 771 4.12 -12.84 -18.98
N TYR A 772 3.55 -13.67 -18.12
CA TYR A 772 2.10 -13.86 -17.99
C TYR A 772 1.65 -13.43 -16.61
N SER A 773 0.49 -12.80 -16.50
CA SER A 773 -0.20 -12.59 -15.22
C SER A 773 -0.76 -13.93 -14.71
N PRO A 774 -1.09 -14.05 -13.43
CA PRO A 774 -1.96 -15.15 -12.99
C PRO A 774 -3.27 -15.16 -13.79
N VAL A 775 -3.79 -16.33 -14.08
CA VAL A 775 -4.97 -16.50 -14.93
C VAL A 775 -6.08 -17.25 -14.19
N PHE A 776 -7.32 -16.94 -14.53
CA PHE A 776 -8.48 -17.67 -14.06
C PHE A 776 -8.89 -18.75 -15.09
N ASP A 777 -9.00 -18.37 -16.36
CA ASP A 777 -9.43 -19.26 -17.44
C ASP A 777 -8.62 -19.09 -18.75
N GLU A 778 -8.95 -19.88 -19.76
CA GLU A 778 -8.25 -19.95 -21.05
C GLU A 778 -8.58 -18.79 -21.99
N THR A 779 -9.67 -18.08 -21.75
CA THR A 779 -10.17 -17.07 -22.70
C THR A 779 -9.45 -15.75 -22.54
N PHE A 780 -8.87 -15.50 -21.35
CA PHE A 780 -8.15 -14.28 -21.05
C PHE A 780 -6.87 -14.58 -20.25
N VAL A 781 -5.74 -14.61 -20.95
CA VAL A 781 -4.40 -14.81 -20.36
C VAL A 781 -3.58 -13.53 -20.50
N PRO A 782 -3.60 -12.64 -19.49
CA PRO A 782 -2.97 -11.33 -19.60
C PRO A 782 -1.45 -11.44 -19.76
N LEU A 783 -0.91 -10.63 -20.65
CA LEU A 783 0.52 -10.50 -20.90
C LEU A 783 1.06 -9.38 -20.03
N ARG A 784 2.11 -9.67 -19.27
CA ARG A 784 2.84 -8.63 -18.56
C ARG A 784 3.71 -7.84 -19.51
N ASN A 785 4.03 -6.61 -19.10
CA ASN A 785 4.76 -5.66 -19.91
C ASN A 785 5.99 -6.28 -20.61
N HIS A 786 6.16 -5.98 -21.87
CA HIS A 786 7.39 -6.19 -22.61
C HIS A 786 8.53 -5.40 -21.97
N ARG A 787 9.75 -5.52 -22.51
CA ARG A 787 10.85 -4.64 -22.07
C ARG A 787 10.42 -3.20 -22.27
N THR A 788 10.40 -2.42 -21.18
CA THR A 788 9.96 -1.03 -21.14
C THR A 788 11.07 -0.13 -20.66
N TYR A 789 11.28 0.98 -21.34
CA TYR A 789 12.25 2.02 -20.96
C TYR A 789 11.51 3.22 -20.41
N LEU A 790 11.98 3.74 -19.28
CA LEU A 790 11.35 4.87 -18.59
C LEU A 790 12.38 5.89 -18.15
N LEU A 791 12.23 7.12 -18.57
CA LEU A 791 12.97 8.28 -18.09
C LEU A 791 12.05 9.13 -17.22
N SER A 792 12.35 9.29 -15.95
CA SER A 792 11.60 10.14 -15.04
C SER A 792 12.49 11.16 -14.35
N GLY A 793 11.92 12.31 -14.02
CA GLY A 793 12.63 13.37 -13.33
C GLY A 793 11.72 14.18 -12.41
N THR A 794 12.35 14.77 -11.40
CA THR A 794 11.68 15.68 -10.45
C THR A 794 12.55 16.94 -10.33
N VAL A 795 11.91 18.11 -10.37
CA VAL A 795 12.54 19.41 -10.14
C VAL A 795 11.85 20.06 -8.95
N SER A 796 12.63 20.47 -7.95
CA SER A 796 12.16 21.29 -6.83
C SER A 796 12.50 22.77 -7.14
N LEU A 797 11.45 23.62 -7.17
CA LEU A 797 11.51 25.04 -7.51
C LEU A 797 11.80 25.91 -6.27
#